data_7720ec8417489994ab25263ed9671c59
#
_entry.id   7720ec8417489994ab25263ed9671c59
#
_cell.length_a   1.000
_cell.length_b   1.000
_cell.length_c   1.000
_cell.angle_alpha   90.00
_cell.angle_beta   90.00
_cell.angle_gamma   90.00
#
_symmetry.space_group_name_H-M   'P 1'
#
loop_
_entity.id
_entity.type
_entity.pdbx_description
1 polymer ?
#
loop_
_entity_poly.entity_id
_entity_poly.type
_entity_poly.pdbx_seq_one_letter_code
_entity_poly.pdbx_strand_id
1 'polypeptide(L)'
;MSQQRSPLGYWLAIGWAGFLLLPWYTQSGGFLDFAWLLAWTDPDAAPALAQAVLQGRWWLLPLALPLALPLLLTGRRQETPAAARLLILSGVGGLAWLALQGFAVIHSGWGFDFLARIFGPTEAVQPGMGAGAALTILALLMLVALGIAARGAVGGDRFVVGAITLIVALVAIFIFFPVLRILTGALQDSDGSFAPGLFAARFVDPRIWGLGCVLEGSRCGVAWNTLALALFTGLTTTLLGLAFALVATRTAFPAKRALRALTILPIITPPFVISLAIILLFGRSGTVTQFVADLFGVSGGRWIYGFWGVWLAQILSFTPIAFLVLIGVVEGISPSLEEAAQTLRASRWQTFTTVSLPLMRPGLANAFLLGFIESMADFGNPLVLGGNFQVLSTEIFFAIVGAQFDPGRAAMLAIVLLSFTLLAFWAQQRWLGRKLYTTVGGKGDSGLAASLPTGLKWLVLGVTVPWAIFTAIMYAMILFGGFVELWGRNHSFTLRHYQATFGITQGKFGLVWSGTAWNSFWTTLQIAVIAAIPTALIGLLTAWLLSRQRFHGKGAFEFGTMLSFAIPGTVIGVAYIVAFNVPPIELTGTGMILVIAFVFRNMPVGVRAGVATLAQLDKSLDEASLTHRASTLQTVRRILLPLMKPALLAALVYSFVSAMTAISAVVFLVSARYELATTYILNRVENGDYGIAIAYSSVLIVVMLIVIGLFQLAIGERRLGRRSAAPAGFTGGVG
;
A
#
# COMPACT_ATOMS: atom_id res chain seq x y z
N MET A 1 -37.24 -28.79 -2.95
CA MET A 1 -35.77 -28.87 -2.90
C MET A 1 -35.24 -28.47 -4.28
N SER A 2 -34.92 -27.21 -4.49
CA SER A 2 -34.25 -26.77 -5.72
C SER A 2 -32.83 -27.39 -5.71
N GLN A 3 -32.52 -28.20 -6.69
CA GLN A 3 -31.15 -28.67 -6.96
C GLN A 3 -30.29 -27.43 -7.18
N GLN A 4 -29.58 -26.94 -6.13
CA GLN A 4 -28.50 -26.00 -6.32
C GLN A 4 -27.49 -26.73 -7.21
N ARG A 5 -27.38 -26.29 -8.46
CA ARG A 5 -26.35 -26.78 -9.40
C ARG A 5 -25.00 -26.76 -8.67
N SER A 6 -24.36 -27.92 -8.66
CA SER A 6 -23.08 -28.10 -8.00
C SER A 6 -22.06 -27.06 -8.56
N PRO A 7 -21.39 -26.26 -7.74
CA PRO A 7 -20.39 -25.30 -8.21
C PRO A 7 -19.18 -25.98 -8.88
N LEU A 8 -19.03 -27.30 -8.74
CA LEU A 8 -17.98 -28.10 -9.35
C LEU A 8 -17.96 -27.96 -10.88
N GLY A 9 -19.13 -28.12 -11.53
CA GLY A 9 -19.22 -28.02 -13.00
C GLY A 9 -18.81 -26.66 -13.51
N TYR A 10 -19.13 -25.60 -12.76
CA TYR A 10 -18.72 -24.21 -13.08
C TYR A 10 -17.18 -24.05 -13.03
N TRP A 11 -16.54 -24.51 -11.96
CA TRP A 11 -15.09 -24.40 -11.83
C TRP A 11 -14.32 -25.28 -12.82
N LEU A 12 -14.84 -26.47 -13.12
CA LEU A 12 -14.27 -27.33 -14.17
C LEU A 12 -14.39 -26.66 -15.54
N ALA A 13 -15.52 -26.03 -15.85
CA ALA A 13 -15.69 -25.32 -17.11
C ALA A 13 -14.68 -24.15 -17.23
N ILE A 14 -14.43 -23.40 -16.15
CA ILE A 14 -13.40 -22.35 -16.12
C ILE A 14 -12.01 -22.94 -16.34
N GLY A 15 -11.66 -24.04 -15.66
CA GLY A 15 -10.37 -24.69 -15.81
C GLY A 15 -10.13 -25.21 -17.24
N TRP A 16 -11.13 -25.88 -17.83
CA TRP A 16 -11.07 -26.34 -19.21
C TRP A 16 -11.04 -25.17 -20.22
N ALA A 17 -11.79 -24.10 -19.97
CA ALA A 17 -11.72 -22.89 -20.80
C ALA A 17 -10.32 -22.28 -20.78
N GLY A 18 -9.68 -22.20 -19.61
CA GLY A 18 -8.30 -21.75 -19.49
C GLY A 18 -7.30 -22.65 -20.23
N PHE A 19 -7.48 -23.98 -20.14
CA PHE A 19 -6.59 -24.96 -20.75
C PHE A 19 -6.76 -25.08 -22.28
N LEU A 20 -8.01 -24.97 -22.78
CA LEU A 20 -8.33 -25.25 -24.20
C LEU A 20 -8.52 -24.01 -25.07
N LEU A 21 -8.91 -22.85 -24.48
CA LEU A 21 -9.37 -21.70 -25.27
C LEU A 21 -8.49 -20.45 -25.15
N LEU A 22 -7.85 -20.27 -24.00
CA LEU A 22 -7.11 -19.02 -23.73
C LEU A 22 -5.61 -19.20 -23.90
N PRO A 23 -4.88 -18.14 -24.29
CA PRO A 23 -3.43 -18.15 -24.37
C PRO A 23 -2.80 -18.65 -23.07
N TRP A 24 -1.97 -19.67 -23.18
CA TRP A 24 -1.33 -20.27 -22.01
C TRP A 24 -0.23 -19.42 -21.42
N TYR A 25 0.54 -18.76 -22.30
CA TYR A 25 1.67 -17.91 -21.92
C TYR A 25 1.34 -16.42 -22.03
N THR A 26 2.22 -15.59 -21.46
CA THR A 26 2.12 -14.13 -21.55
C THR A 26 2.36 -13.68 -22.99
N GLN A 27 1.60 -12.66 -23.42
CA GLN A 27 1.68 -12.11 -24.76
C GLN A 27 2.38 -10.75 -24.78
N SER A 28 3.23 -10.52 -25.76
CA SER A 28 3.91 -9.23 -25.97
C SER A 28 2.95 -8.05 -26.19
N GLY A 29 1.83 -8.28 -26.90
CA GLY A 29 0.78 -7.30 -27.15
C GLY A 29 -0.17 -7.06 -25.96
N GLY A 30 -0.23 -8.01 -25.02
CA GLY A 30 -1.16 -8.05 -23.91
C GLY A 30 -2.49 -8.75 -24.23
N PHE A 31 -3.16 -9.25 -23.19
CA PHE A 31 -4.40 -10.05 -23.33
C PHE A 31 -5.57 -9.25 -23.95
N LEU A 32 -5.65 -7.96 -23.72
CA LEU A 32 -6.75 -7.09 -24.19
C LEU A 32 -6.62 -6.68 -25.66
N ASP A 33 -5.55 -7.00 -26.32
CA ASP A 33 -5.37 -6.76 -27.76
C ASP A 33 -6.26 -7.67 -28.61
N PHE A 34 -6.75 -8.78 -28.05
CA PHE A 34 -7.59 -9.80 -28.72
C PHE A 34 -7.01 -10.40 -30.00
N ALA A 35 -5.79 -10.04 -30.39
CA ALA A 35 -5.10 -10.61 -31.56
C ALA A 35 -4.95 -12.13 -31.45
N TRP A 36 -4.83 -12.65 -30.23
CA TRP A 36 -4.75 -14.07 -29.94
C TRP A 36 -5.96 -14.90 -30.38
N LEU A 37 -7.14 -14.26 -30.55
CA LEU A 37 -8.33 -14.98 -31.04
C LEU A 37 -8.17 -15.56 -32.44
N LEU A 38 -7.29 -14.96 -33.25
CA LEU A 38 -7.01 -15.39 -34.61
C LEU A 38 -5.69 -16.15 -34.74
N ALA A 39 -4.89 -16.23 -33.68
CA ALA A 39 -3.52 -16.75 -33.68
C ALA A 39 -3.34 -18.04 -32.88
N TRP A 40 -4.31 -18.95 -32.92
CA TRP A 40 -4.33 -20.20 -32.11
C TRP A 40 -3.18 -21.16 -32.33
N THR A 41 -2.50 -21.06 -33.47
CA THR A 41 -1.33 -21.89 -33.82
C THR A 41 -0.02 -21.18 -33.54
N ASP A 42 -0.05 -19.90 -33.19
CA ASP A 42 1.14 -19.11 -32.87
C ASP A 42 1.73 -19.56 -31.51
N PRO A 43 3.05 -19.80 -31.40
CA PRO A 43 3.70 -20.16 -30.14
C PRO A 43 3.42 -19.24 -28.97
N ASP A 44 3.15 -17.97 -29.22
CA ASP A 44 2.88 -16.99 -28.17
C ASP A 44 1.38 -16.93 -27.77
N ALA A 45 0.47 -17.27 -28.69
CA ALA A 45 -0.97 -17.10 -28.50
C ALA A 45 -1.73 -18.42 -28.26
N ALA A 46 -1.10 -19.56 -28.49
CA ALA A 46 -1.74 -20.86 -28.43
C ALA A 46 -2.18 -21.25 -27.00
N PRO A 47 -3.36 -21.89 -26.82
CA PRO A 47 -3.78 -22.48 -25.56
C PRO A 47 -2.94 -23.71 -25.20
N ALA A 48 -3.00 -24.18 -23.93
CA ALA A 48 -2.14 -25.25 -23.42
C ALA A 48 -2.14 -26.52 -24.27
N LEU A 49 -3.29 -26.96 -24.74
CA LEU A 49 -3.39 -28.16 -25.57
C LEU A 49 -2.65 -27.96 -26.92
N ALA A 50 -2.84 -26.83 -27.57
CA ALA A 50 -2.16 -26.51 -28.81
C ALA A 50 -0.65 -26.36 -28.60
N GLN A 51 -0.21 -25.74 -27.49
CA GLN A 51 1.20 -25.67 -27.07
C GLN A 51 1.81 -27.07 -26.93
N ALA A 52 1.09 -27.99 -26.29
CA ALA A 52 1.56 -29.34 -26.06
C ALA A 52 1.73 -30.15 -27.37
N VAL A 53 0.73 -30.03 -28.28
CA VAL A 53 0.66 -30.85 -29.50
C VAL A 53 1.45 -30.24 -30.66
N LEU A 54 1.32 -28.91 -30.87
CA LEU A 54 1.92 -28.25 -32.04
C LEU A 54 3.34 -27.72 -31.76
N GLN A 55 3.61 -27.30 -30.50
CA GLN A 55 4.90 -26.72 -30.15
C GLN A 55 5.81 -27.66 -29.35
N GLY A 56 5.41 -28.94 -29.19
CA GLY A 56 6.19 -29.93 -28.48
C GLY A 56 6.31 -29.74 -26.96
N ARG A 57 5.49 -28.87 -26.35
CA ARG A 57 5.51 -28.60 -24.91
C ARG A 57 4.70 -29.64 -24.15
N TRP A 58 5.02 -30.90 -24.31
CA TRP A 58 4.29 -32.08 -23.80
C TRP A 58 4.11 -32.07 -22.26
N TRP A 59 4.96 -31.34 -21.51
CA TRP A 59 4.85 -31.21 -20.06
C TRP A 59 3.57 -30.49 -19.59
N LEU A 60 2.80 -29.89 -20.50
CA LEU A 60 1.48 -29.32 -20.20
C LEU A 60 0.39 -30.39 -20.19
N LEU A 61 0.54 -31.52 -20.89
CA LEU A 61 -0.49 -32.59 -20.97
C LEU A 61 -0.90 -33.19 -19.62
N PRO A 62 0.02 -33.41 -18.65
CA PRO A 62 -0.37 -33.95 -17.35
C PRO A 62 -1.41 -33.11 -16.61
N LEU A 63 -1.56 -31.81 -16.93
CA LEU A 63 -2.57 -30.94 -16.35
C LEU A 63 -4.01 -31.30 -16.76
N ALA A 64 -4.19 -32.01 -17.87
CA ALA A 64 -5.49 -32.51 -18.27
C ALA A 64 -6.06 -33.52 -17.25
N LEU A 65 -5.19 -34.31 -16.58
CA LEU A 65 -5.60 -35.32 -15.61
C LEU A 65 -6.31 -34.73 -14.37
N PRO A 66 -5.74 -33.75 -13.65
CA PRO A 66 -6.40 -33.12 -12.51
C PRO A 66 -7.66 -32.32 -12.90
N LEU A 67 -7.84 -31.92 -14.14
CA LEU A 67 -9.08 -31.33 -14.65
C LEU A 67 -10.11 -32.37 -15.05
N ALA A 68 -9.69 -33.55 -15.55
CA ALA A 68 -10.58 -34.61 -16.01
C ALA A 68 -11.12 -35.50 -14.88
N LEU A 69 -10.28 -35.87 -13.89
CA LEU A 69 -10.69 -36.75 -12.81
C LEU A 69 -11.93 -36.26 -12.03
N PRO A 70 -12.06 -34.97 -11.67
CA PRO A 70 -13.23 -34.47 -10.97
C PRO A 70 -14.53 -34.53 -11.82
N LEU A 71 -14.44 -34.65 -13.15
CA LEU A 71 -15.63 -34.83 -14.00
C LEU A 71 -16.43 -36.09 -13.60
N LEU A 72 -15.76 -37.12 -13.08
CA LEU A 72 -16.42 -38.35 -12.56
C LEU A 72 -17.36 -38.10 -11.38
N LEU A 73 -17.21 -36.93 -10.73
CA LEU A 73 -18.03 -36.48 -9.60
C LEU A 73 -19.21 -35.61 -10.04
N THR A 74 -19.28 -35.21 -11.30
CA THR A 74 -20.40 -34.43 -11.82
C THR A 74 -21.69 -35.31 -11.79
N GLY A 75 -22.74 -34.80 -11.14
CA GLY A 75 -23.98 -35.55 -10.95
C GLY A 75 -24.00 -36.52 -9.74
N ARG A 76 -22.91 -36.70 -9.01
CA ARG A 76 -22.82 -37.55 -7.81
C ARG A 76 -22.78 -36.70 -6.53
N ARG A 77 -23.03 -37.34 -5.36
CA ARG A 77 -22.89 -36.69 -4.05
C ARG A 77 -21.42 -36.38 -3.79
N GLN A 78 -21.10 -35.09 -3.70
CA GLN A 78 -19.73 -34.58 -3.49
C GLN A 78 -19.26 -34.58 -2.02
N GLU A 79 -20.17 -34.95 -1.11
CA GLU A 79 -19.94 -34.93 0.34
C GLU A 79 -19.33 -36.25 0.88
N THR A 80 -19.00 -37.20 -0.01
CA THR A 80 -18.31 -38.41 0.41
C THR A 80 -16.82 -38.17 0.68
N PRO A 81 -16.21 -38.84 1.68
CA PRO A 81 -14.80 -38.73 1.95
C PRO A 81 -13.90 -39.02 0.75
N ALA A 82 -14.31 -39.96 -0.12
CA ALA A 82 -13.59 -40.29 -1.36
C ALA A 82 -13.63 -39.13 -2.37
N ALA A 83 -14.81 -38.54 -2.60
CA ALA A 83 -14.97 -37.39 -3.46
C ALA A 83 -14.15 -36.18 -2.96
N ALA A 84 -14.18 -35.89 -1.66
CA ALA A 84 -13.40 -34.84 -1.03
C ALA A 84 -11.88 -35.05 -1.23
N ARG A 85 -11.40 -36.31 -1.05
CA ARG A 85 -10.01 -36.67 -1.33
C ARG A 85 -9.63 -36.45 -2.78
N LEU A 86 -10.46 -36.91 -3.72
CA LEU A 86 -10.21 -36.75 -5.15
C LEU A 86 -10.10 -35.27 -5.55
N LEU A 87 -11.04 -34.42 -5.05
CA LEU A 87 -10.98 -32.97 -5.33
C LEU A 87 -9.69 -32.32 -4.81
N ILE A 88 -9.29 -32.66 -3.58
CA ILE A 88 -8.05 -32.13 -2.99
C ILE A 88 -6.83 -32.61 -3.76
N LEU A 89 -6.74 -33.91 -4.05
CA LEU A 89 -5.59 -34.48 -4.77
C LEU A 89 -5.50 -33.94 -6.19
N SER A 90 -6.62 -33.80 -6.90
CA SER A 90 -6.64 -33.18 -8.23
C SER A 90 -6.19 -31.72 -8.17
N GLY A 91 -6.75 -30.93 -7.26
CA GLY A 91 -6.37 -29.53 -7.15
C GLY A 91 -4.93 -29.33 -6.72
N VAL A 92 -4.48 -30.00 -5.64
CA VAL A 92 -3.09 -29.90 -5.14
C VAL A 92 -2.11 -30.50 -6.14
N GLY A 93 -2.42 -31.65 -6.73
CA GLY A 93 -1.56 -32.29 -7.74
C GLY A 93 -1.38 -31.42 -8.99
N GLY A 94 -2.47 -30.80 -9.49
CA GLY A 94 -2.39 -29.88 -10.63
C GLY A 94 -1.59 -28.63 -10.31
N LEU A 95 -1.80 -28.02 -9.13
CA LEU A 95 -1.01 -26.85 -8.69
C LEU A 95 0.46 -27.19 -8.46
N ALA A 96 0.75 -28.34 -7.86
CA ALA A 96 2.13 -28.81 -7.66
C ALA A 96 2.83 -29.06 -8.99
N TRP A 97 2.15 -29.67 -9.96
CA TRP A 97 2.67 -29.87 -11.30
C TRP A 97 2.95 -28.54 -12.01
N LEU A 98 2.01 -27.58 -11.93
CA LEU A 98 2.19 -26.25 -12.49
C LEU A 98 3.41 -25.53 -11.88
N ALA A 99 3.58 -25.61 -10.58
CA ALA A 99 4.74 -25.03 -9.91
C ALA A 99 6.05 -25.76 -10.35
N LEU A 100 6.04 -27.09 -10.35
CA LEU A 100 7.21 -27.91 -10.68
C LEU A 100 7.67 -27.61 -12.10
N GLN A 101 6.80 -27.70 -13.11
CA GLN A 101 7.17 -27.47 -14.51
C GLN A 101 7.51 -26.00 -14.77
N GLY A 102 6.83 -25.05 -14.10
CA GLY A 102 7.08 -23.63 -14.25
C GLY A 102 8.44 -23.19 -13.73
N PHE A 103 8.97 -23.82 -12.69
CA PHE A 103 10.32 -23.56 -12.18
C PHE A 103 11.38 -24.45 -12.81
N ALA A 104 11.01 -25.63 -13.33
CA ALA A 104 11.96 -26.55 -13.94
C ALA A 104 12.41 -26.10 -15.33
N VAL A 105 11.53 -25.48 -16.11
CA VAL A 105 11.82 -24.99 -17.48
C VAL A 105 11.60 -23.48 -17.50
N ILE A 106 12.66 -22.74 -17.87
CA ILE A 106 12.67 -21.28 -17.96
C ILE A 106 13.09 -20.81 -19.35
N HIS A 107 13.28 -19.51 -19.58
CA HIS A 107 13.71 -18.93 -20.87
C HIS A 107 15.06 -19.45 -21.37
N SER A 108 15.97 -19.83 -20.47
CA SER A 108 17.33 -20.31 -20.80
C SER A 108 17.45 -21.83 -20.78
N GLY A 109 16.33 -22.56 -20.74
CA GLY A 109 16.32 -24.01 -20.60
C GLY A 109 16.00 -24.46 -19.17
N TRP A 110 16.83 -25.32 -18.57
CA TRP A 110 16.59 -25.76 -17.18
C TRP A 110 16.77 -24.65 -16.17
N GLY A 111 15.80 -24.51 -15.29
CA GLY A 111 15.81 -23.54 -14.19
C GLY A 111 16.72 -23.93 -13.01
N PHE A 112 17.21 -25.16 -12.99
CA PHE A 112 18.11 -25.67 -11.95
C PHE A 112 19.25 -26.46 -12.57
N ASP A 113 20.50 -26.18 -12.22
CA ASP A 113 21.70 -26.83 -12.75
C ASP A 113 21.72 -28.35 -12.56
N PHE A 114 21.11 -28.86 -11.48
CA PHE A 114 21.05 -30.30 -11.26
C PHE A 114 20.19 -31.01 -12.32
N LEU A 115 19.17 -30.34 -12.88
CA LEU A 115 18.37 -30.91 -13.97
C LEU A 115 19.18 -31.05 -15.25
N ALA A 116 20.01 -30.05 -15.58
CA ALA A 116 20.94 -30.13 -16.71
C ALA A 116 21.96 -31.27 -16.54
N ARG A 117 22.41 -31.54 -15.30
CA ARG A 117 23.34 -32.67 -15.02
C ARG A 117 22.65 -34.02 -15.14
N ILE A 118 21.38 -34.16 -14.81
CA ILE A 118 20.65 -35.43 -14.85
C ILE A 118 20.10 -35.71 -16.25
N PHE A 119 19.49 -34.70 -16.89
CA PHE A 119 18.76 -34.87 -18.15
C PHE A 119 19.53 -34.36 -19.39
N GLY A 120 20.72 -33.77 -19.21
CA GLY A 120 21.45 -33.11 -20.27
C GLY A 120 20.92 -31.71 -20.62
N PRO A 121 21.59 -30.99 -21.54
CA PRO A 121 21.13 -29.69 -22.01
C PRO A 121 19.75 -29.80 -22.70
N THR A 122 18.91 -28.80 -22.56
CA THR A 122 17.60 -28.78 -23.21
C THR A 122 17.44 -27.49 -24.03
N GLU A 123 16.81 -27.63 -25.19
CA GLU A 123 16.35 -26.49 -26.01
C GLU A 123 14.93 -26.03 -25.61
N ALA A 124 14.30 -26.76 -24.66
CA ALA A 124 12.98 -26.42 -24.18
C ALA A 124 13.00 -25.08 -23.42
N VAL A 125 12.27 -24.11 -23.94
CA VAL A 125 12.10 -22.79 -23.34
C VAL A 125 10.63 -22.52 -23.01
N GLN A 126 10.40 -21.87 -21.88
CA GLN A 126 9.06 -21.55 -21.42
C GLN A 126 8.96 -20.09 -21.02
N PRO A 127 8.05 -19.30 -21.64
CA PRO A 127 7.70 -17.96 -21.19
C PRO A 127 6.88 -17.97 -19.90
N GLY A 128 6.61 -16.78 -19.34
CA GLY A 128 5.73 -16.62 -18.19
C GLY A 128 4.29 -17.08 -18.46
N MET A 129 3.62 -17.57 -17.43
CA MET A 129 2.23 -18.02 -17.49
C MET A 129 1.25 -16.88 -17.77
N GLY A 130 0.36 -17.08 -18.74
CA GLY A 130 -0.65 -16.11 -19.19
C GLY A 130 -2.05 -16.35 -18.60
N ALA A 131 -3.06 -15.81 -19.28
CA ALA A 131 -4.45 -15.84 -18.84
C ALA A 131 -5.03 -17.26 -18.74
N GLY A 132 -4.67 -18.15 -19.67
CA GLY A 132 -5.10 -19.55 -19.66
C GLY A 132 -4.61 -20.30 -18.42
N ALA A 133 -3.32 -20.14 -18.11
CA ALA A 133 -2.72 -20.69 -16.89
C ALA A 133 -3.37 -20.10 -15.62
N ALA A 134 -3.61 -18.78 -15.56
CA ALA A 134 -4.21 -18.11 -14.42
C ALA A 134 -5.62 -18.64 -14.13
N LEU A 135 -6.49 -18.83 -15.14
CA LEU A 135 -7.82 -19.41 -14.95
C LEU A 135 -7.76 -20.89 -14.55
N THR A 136 -6.80 -21.64 -15.09
CA THR A 136 -6.58 -23.02 -14.70
C THR A 136 -6.13 -23.12 -13.23
N ILE A 137 -5.21 -22.27 -12.78
CA ILE A 137 -4.79 -22.16 -11.37
C ILE A 137 -5.99 -21.84 -10.47
N LEU A 138 -6.81 -20.86 -10.86
CA LEU A 138 -8.01 -20.50 -10.10
C LEU A 138 -8.98 -21.68 -9.98
N ALA A 139 -9.21 -22.41 -11.05
CA ALA A 139 -10.07 -23.59 -11.04
C ALA A 139 -9.51 -24.68 -10.11
N LEU A 140 -8.22 -25.00 -10.21
CA LEU A 140 -7.57 -25.98 -9.33
C LEU A 140 -7.60 -25.56 -7.86
N LEU A 141 -7.40 -24.27 -7.54
CA LEU A 141 -7.57 -23.73 -6.18
C LEU A 141 -9.00 -23.93 -5.67
N MET A 142 -10.00 -23.69 -6.52
CA MET A 142 -11.39 -23.89 -6.13
C MET A 142 -11.75 -25.39 -5.98
N LEU A 143 -11.12 -26.30 -6.71
CA LEU A 143 -11.24 -27.74 -6.45
C LEU A 143 -10.72 -28.12 -5.06
N VAL A 144 -9.56 -27.57 -4.66
CA VAL A 144 -9.04 -27.74 -3.28
C VAL A 144 -10.04 -27.23 -2.26
N ALA A 145 -10.57 -26.02 -2.47
CA ALA A 145 -11.54 -25.41 -1.56
C ALA A 145 -12.83 -26.25 -1.42
N LEU A 146 -13.37 -26.74 -2.53
CA LEU A 146 -14.54 -27.63 -2.53
C LEU A 146 -14.27 -28.94 -1.79
N GLY A 147 -13.09 -29.52 -1.97
CA GLY A 147 -12.70 -30.75 -1.26
C GLY A 147 -12.50 -30.51 0.25
N ILE A 148 -11.95 -29.37 0.66
CA ILE A 148 -11.81 -28.97 2.07
C ILE A 148 -13.19 -28.70 2.69
N ALA A 149 -14.08 -27.99 1.99
CA ALA A 149 -15.45 -27.75 2.42
C ALA A 149 -16.23 -29.06 2.58
N ALA A 150 -16.09 -30.02 1.65
CA ALA A 150 -16.70 -31.32 1.71
C ALA A 150 -16.24 -32.16 2.92
N ARG A 151 -15.08 -31.90 3.49
CA ARG A 151 -14.60 -32.49 4.77
C ARG A 151 -15.16 -31.78 6.00
N GLY A 152 -16.08 -30.83 5.84
CA GLY A 152 -16.73 -30.12 6.94
C GLY A 152 -15.97 -28.90 7.48
N ALA A 153 -14.89 -28.46 6.83
CA ALA A 153 -14.21 -27.24 7.25
C ALA A 153 -15.17 -26.05 7.20
N VAL A 154 -15.12 -25.21 8.24
CA VAL A 154 -16.00 -24.03 8.42
C VAL A 154 -17.48 -24.38 8.24
N GLY A 155 -17.92 -25.50 8.83
CA GLY A 155 -19.31 -25.99 8.70
C GLY A 155 -19.71 -26.42 7.30
N GLY A 156 -18.75 -26.70 6.40
CA GLY A 156 -19.01 -27.10 5.02
C GLY A 156 -19.38 -25.95 4.08
N ASP A 157 -19.25 -24.70 4.51
CA ASP A 157 -19.57 -23.54 3.68
C ASP A 157 -18.55 -23.35 2.54
N ARG A 158 -19.00 -23.67 1.33
CA ARG A 158 -18.15 -23.63 0.11
C ARG A 158 -17.67 -22.23 -0.24
N PHE A 159 -18.49 -21.20 0.04
CA PHE A 159 -18.12 -19.81 -0.23
C PHE A 159 -17.03 -19.34 0.72
N VAL A 160 -17.18 -19.60 2.02
CA VAL A 160 -16.21 -19.21 3.05
C VAL A 160 -14.86 -19.89 2.83
N VAL A 161 -14.87 -21.23 2.61
CA VAL A 161 -13.63 -21.98 2.34
C VAL A 161 -12.99 -21.51 1.04
N GLY A 162 -13.78 -21.26 -0.02
CA GLY A 162 -13.27 -20.71 -1.28
C GLY A 162 -12.61 -19.35 -1.11
N ALA A 163 -13.24 -18.44 -0.37
CA ALA A 163 -12.71 -17.12 -0.10
C ALA A 163 -11.39 -17.17 0.71
N ILE A 164 -11.33 -18.02 1.75
CA ILE A 164 -10.10 -18.22 2.54
C ILE A 164 -8.98 -18.77 1.65
N THR A 165 -9.28 -19.83 0.86
CA THR A 165 -8.28 -20.47 -0.01
C THR A 165 -7.75 -19.48 -1.05
N LEU A 166 -8.62 -18.68 -1.65
CA LEU A 166 -8.23 -17.66 -2.63
C LEU A 166 -7.32 -16.59 -2.02
N ILE A 167 -7.71 -16.03 -0.87
CA ILE A 167 -6.92 -14.98 -0.22
C ILE A 167 -5.58 -15.53 0.25
N VAL A 168 -5.54 -16.74 0.82
CA VAL A 168 -4.29 -17.39 1.22
C VAL A 168 -3.36 -17.59 0.02
N ALA A 169 -3.89 -18.08 -1.11
CA ALA A 169 -3.10 -18.27 -2.33
C ALA A 169 -2.56 -16.93 -2.88
N LEU A 170 -3.40 -15.89 -2.93
CA LEU A 170 -2.98 -14.57 -3.37
C LEU A 170 -1.90 -13.97 -2.46
N VAL A 171 -2.06 -14.07 -1.15
CA VAL A 171 -1.06 -13.62 -0.16
C VAL A 171 0.24 -14.44 -0.27
N ALA A 172 0.13 -15.76 -0.47
CA ALA A 172 1.30 -16.61 -0.67
C ALA A 172 2.11 -16.23 -1.92
N ILE A 173 1.41 -15.98 -3.04
CA ILE A 173 2.05 -15.65 -4.33
C ILE A 173 2.59 -14.21 -4.35
N PHE A 174 1.82 -13.23 -3.84
CA PHE A 174 2.14 -11.82 -4.04
C PHE A 174 2.77 -11.12 -2.82
N ILE A 175 2.85 -11.79 -1.66
CA ILE A 175 3.54 -11.26 -0.48
C ILE A 175 4.67 -12.21 -0.06
N PHE A 176 4.38 -13.48 0.23
CA PHE A 176 5.40 -14.40 0.75
C PHE A 176 6.40 -14.85 -0.29
N PHE A 177 5.99 -15.18 -1.51
CA PHE A 177 6.90 -15.61 -2.56
C PHE A 177 7.93 -14.54 -2.95
N PRO A 178 7.57 -13.26 -3.18
CA PRO A 178 8.55 -12.19 -3.40
C PRO A 178 9.53 -12.00 -2.24
N VAL A 179 9.05 -12.05 -1.00
CA VAL A 179 9.93 -11.97 0.17
C VAL A 179 10.90 -13.14 0.23
N LEU A 180 10.43 -14.36 -0.07
CA LEU A 180 11.29 -15.54 -0.14
C LEU A 180 12.34 -15.39 -1.25
N ARG A 181 11.97 -14.85 -2.40
CA ARG A 181 12.89 -14.60 -3.53
C ARG A 181 13.98 -13.58 -3.17
N ILE A 182 13.66 -12.53 -2.39
CA ILE A 182 14.69 -11.64 -1.84
C ILE A 182 15.65 -12.40 -0.92
N LEU A 183 15.13 -13.23 -0.02
CA LEU A 183 15.96 -13.98 0.92
C LEU A 183 16.91 -14.93 0.19
N THR A 184 16.42 -15.63 -0.84
CA THR A 184 17.24 -16.52 -1.66
C THR A 184 18.21 -15.74 -2.56
N GLY A 185 17.78 -14.65 -3.19
CA GLY A 185 18.59 -13.80 -4.06
C GLY A 185 19.75 -13.12 -3.33
N ALA A 186 19.57 -12.77 -2.04
CA ALA A 186 20.65 -12.23 -1.23
C ALA A 186 21.79 -13.22 -0.98
N LEU A 187 21.50 -14.53 -1.06
CA LEU A 187 22.46 -15.62 -0.90
C LEU A 187 23.08 -16.09 -2.24
N GLN A 188 22.75 -15.43 -3.33
CA GLN A 188 23.25 -15.73 -4.67
C GLN A 188 24.29 -14.70 -5.12
N ASP A 189 25.21 -15.13 -5.98
CA ASP A 189 26.11 -14.23 -6.72
C ASP A 189 25.43 -13.72 -8.02
N SER A 190 26.20 -12.99 -8.86
CA SER A 190 25.72 -12.48 -10.13
C SER A 190 25.28 -13.56 -11.12
N ASP A 191 25.82 -14.77 -11.01
CA ASP A 191 25.56 -15.90 -11.89
C ASP A 191 24.41 -16.78 -11.36
N GLY A 192 23.82 -16.40 -10.19
CA GLY A 192 22.73 -17.13 -9.56
C GLY A 192 23.19 -18.33 -8.71
N SER A 193 24.50 -18.57 -8.57
CA SER A 193 25.02 -19.64 -7.73
C SER A 193 24.93 -19.31 -6.23
N PHE A 194 24.79 -20.34 -5.39
CA PHE A 194 24.66 -20.17 -3.95
C PHE A 194 25.99 -19.77 -3.31
N ALA A 195 26.09 -18.54 -2.80
CA ALA A 195 27.30 -17.91 -2.28
C ALA A 195 27.09 -17.23 -0.91
N PRO A 196 26.88 -18.00 0.20
CA PRO A 196 26.62 -17.43 1.51
C PRO A 196 27.78 -16.60 2.08
N GLY A 197 29.01 -16.89 1.66
CA GLY A 197 30.18 -16.07 2.02
C GLY A 197 30.11 -14.66 1.46
N LEU A 198 29.57 -14.48 0.27
CA LEU A 198 29.35 -13.18 -0.36
C LEU A 198 28.27 -12.38 0.38
N PHE A 199 27.20 -13.04 0.85
CA PHE A 199 26.22 -12.40 1.72
C PHE A 199 26.85 -11.87 3.00
N ALA A 200 27.66 -12.68 3.68
CA ALA A 200 28.35 -12.27 4.89
C ALA A 200 29.29 -11.08 4.65
N ALA A 201 30.05 -11.10 3.56
CA ALA A 201 30.92 -9.98 3.17
C ALA A 201 30.14 -8.69 2.91
N ARG A 202 29.03 -8.78 2.17
CA ARG A 202 28.14 -7.64 1.88
C ARG A 202 27.46 -7.12 3.15
N PHE A 203 27.08 -8.02 4.07
CA PHE A 203 26.41 -7.65 5.32
C PHE A 203 27.33 -6.88 6.26
N VAL A 204 28.61 -7.23 6.34
CA VAL A 204 29.60 -6.59 7.26
C VAL A 204 30.21 -5.33 6.63
N ASP A 205 29.84 -4.93 5.41
CA ASP A 205 30.41 -3.76 4.72
C ASP A 205 30.34 -2.51 5.61
N PRO A 206 31.48 -1.81 5.86
CA PRO A 206 31.52 -0.57 6.63
C PRO A 206 30.61 0.54 6.09
N ARG A 207 30.26 0.52 4.82
CA ARG A 207 29.29 1.47 4.23
C ARG A 207 27.89 1.31 4.84
N ILE A 208 27.58 0.15 5.40
CA ILE A 208 26.28 -0.13 6.04
C ILE A 208 26.32 0.18 7.53
N TRP A 209 27.34 -0.32 8.25
CA TRP A 209 27.41 -0.27 9.69
C TRP A 209 28.51 0.64 10.25
N GLY A 210 29.34 1.26 9.42
CA GLY A 210 30.45 2.09 9.89
C GLY A 210 29.98 3.24 10.79
N LEU A 211 30.72 3.51 11.84
CA LEU A 211 30.50 4.62 12.79
C LEU A 211 31.50 5.76 12.58
N GLY A 212 32.03 5.91 11.37
CA GLY A 212 33.03 6.92 11.05
C GLY A 212 32.61 8.37 11.36
N CYS A 213 31.31 8.65 11.33
CA CYS A 213 30.79 9.98 11.69
C CYS A 213 30.95 10.31 13.18
N VAL A 214 31.06 9.31 14.05
CA VAL A 214 31.26 9.49 15.50
C VAL A 214 32.74 9.46 15.86
N LEU A 215 33.52 8.60 15.19
CA LEU A 215 34.91 8.31 15.54
C LEU A 215 35.90 9.21 14.76
N GLU A 216 35.62 9.51 13.50
CA GLU A 216 36.58 10.15 12.57
C GLU A 216 36.02 11.38 11.88
N GLY A 217 34.80 11.83 12.19
CA GLY A 217 34.14 12.94 11.50
C GLY A 217 33.82 12.66 10.01
N SER A 218 33.90 11.40 9.57
CA SER A 218 33.58 10.94 8.22
C SER A 218 32.07 10.66 8.08
N ARG A 219 31.65 9.75 7.20
CA ARG A 219 30.22 9.42 7.01
C ARG A 219 29.82 8.24 7.90
N CYS A 220 28.60 8.32 8.47
CA CYS A 220 27.97 7.14 9.08
C CYS A 220 27.49 6.14 8.04
N GLY A 221 27.44 4.88 8.40
CA GLY A 221 26.83 3.84 7.60
C GLY A 221 25.33 4.07 7.39
N VAL A 222 24.83 3.64 6.23
CA VAL A 222 23.44 3.90 5.81
C VAL A 222 22.39 3.31 6.75
N ALA A 223 22.71 2.23 7.48
CA ALA A 223 21.84 1.65 8.48
C ALA A 223 21.62 2.61 9.67
N TRP A 224 22.68 3.22 10.17
CA TRP A 224 22.61 4.21 11.25
C TRP A 224 21.94 5.49 10.83
N ASN A 225 22.23 5.97 9.61
CA ASN A 225 21.55 7.12 9.03
C ASN A 225 20.03 6.89 8.96
N THR A 226 19.63 5.72 8.50
CA THR A 226 18.20 5.36 8.39
C THR A 226 17.53 5.28 9.76
N LEU A 227 18.17 4.62 10.74
CA LEU A 227 17.65 4.52 12.10
C LEU A 227 17.55 5.89 12.80
N ALA A 228 18.59 6.70 12.70
CA ALA A 228 18.58 8.05 13.28
C ALA A 228 17.46 8.91 12.67
N LEU A 229 17.36 8.95 11.35
CA LEU A 229 16.31 9.70 10.65
C LEU A 229 14.92 9.21 11.06
N ALA A 230 14.69 7.89 11.10
CA ALA A 230 13.40 7.30 11.46
C ALA A 230 13.02 7.58 12.93
N LEU A 231 13.97 7.52 13.86
CA LEU A 231 13.74 7.87 15.27
C LEU A 231 13.36 9.34 15.44
N PHE A 232 14.14 10.25 14.83
CA PHE A 232 13.85 11.68 14.90
C PHE A 232 12.50 12.02 14.23
N THR A 233 12.23 11.47 13.07
CA THR A 233 10.96 11.69 12.36
C THR A 233 9.78 11.12 13.14
N GLY A 234 9.88 9.87 13.63
CA GLY A 234 8.83 9.25 14.41
C GLY A 234 8.49 10.03 15.69
N LEU A 235 9.52 10.51 16.41
CA LEU A 235 9.34 11.32 17.61
C LEU A 235 8.68 12.66 17.29
N THR A 236 9.22 13.41 16.33
CA THR A 236 8.76 14.76 16.01
C THR A 236 7.37 14.77 15.38
N THR A 237 7.06 13.83 14.48
CA THR A 237 5.71 13.69 13.91
C THR A 237 4.67 13.32 14.96
N THR A 238 5.04 12.48 15.95
CA THR A 238 4.17 12.13 17.06
C THR A 238 3.88 13.32 17.96
N LEU A 239 4.91 14.08 18.35
CA LEU A 239 4.75 15.26 19.18
C LEU A 239 3.94 16.36 18.48
N LEU A 240 4.22 16.59 17.20
CA LEU A 240 3.53 17.58 16.39
C LEU A 240 2.08 17.14 16.11
N GLY A 241 1.85 15.87 15.79
CA GLY A 241 0.53 15.28 15.60
C GLY A 241 -0.32 15.36 16.88
N LEU A 242 0.29 15.11 18.06
CA LEU A 242 -0.37 15.31 19.36
C LEU A 242 -0.73 16.78 19.57
N ALA A 243 0.19 17.71 19.29
CA ALA A 243 -0.08 19.13 19.42
C ALA A 243 -1.29 19.57 18.57
N PHE A 244 -1.33 19.15 17.30
CA PHE A 244 -2.48 19.39 16.42
C PHE A 244 -3.77 18.74 16.95
N ALA A 245 -3.72 17.50 17.43
CA ALA A 245 -4.88 16.82 17.99
C ALA A 245 -5.42 17.54 19.24
N LEU A 246 -4.54 18.00 20.13
CA LEU A 246 -4.92 18.77 21.32
C LEU A 246 -5.53 20.14 20.94
N VAL A 247 -4.95 20.86 19.99
CA VAL A 247 -5.53 22.14 19.53
C VAL A 247 -6.90 21.92 18.89
N ALA A 248 -7.04 20.90 18.07
CA ALA A 248 -8.29 20.59 17.38
C ALA A 248 -9.44 20.20 18.32
N THR A 249 -9.12 19.49 19.43
CA THR A 249 -10.13 18.89 20.32
C THR A 249 -10.31 19.62 21.64
N ARG A 250 -9.23 20.15 22.25
CA ARG A 250 -9.16 20.63 23.63
C ARG A 250 -9.01 22.16 23.78
N THR A 251 -9.01 22.91 22.67
CA THR A 251 -8.92 24.39 22.71
C THR A 251 -10.12 25.02 22.02
N ALA A 252 -10.36 26.33 22.27
CA ALA A 252 -11.37 27.12 21.58
C ALA A 252 -10.78 27.91 20.38
N PHE A 253 -9.78 27.34 19.67
CA PHE A 253 -9.14 28.01 18.53
C PHE A 253 -10.16 28.27 17.39
N PRO A 254 -10.30 29.53 16.90
CA PRO A 254 -11.39 29.87 15.97
C PRO A 254 -11.23 29.20 14.60
N ALA A 255 -10.01 29.01 14.12
CA ALA A 255 -9.72 28.45 12.81
C ALA A 255 -9.47 26.93 12.80
N LYS A 256 -10.09 26.17 13.71
CA LYS A 256 -9.90 24.69 13.82
C LYS A 256 -10.12 23.95 12.51
N ARG A 257 -11.10 24.38 11.70
CA ARG A 257 -11.39 23.71 10.41
C ARG A 257 -10.25 23.90 9.44
N ALA A 258 -9.73 25.10 9.31
CA ALA A 258 -8.56 25.39 8.45
C ALA A 258 -7.32 24.66 8.96
N LEU A 259 -7.09 24.65 10.29
CA LEU A 259 -5.98 23.92 10.90
C LEU A 259 -6.03 22.41 10.58
N ARG A 260 -7.21 21.79 10.75
CA ARG A 260 -7.41 20.36 10.40
C ARG A 260 -7.18 20.13 8.91
N ALA A 261 -7.71 20.97 8.04
CA ALA A 261 -7.53 20.84 6.59
C ALA A 261 -6.05 20.93 6.19
N LEU A 262 -5.32 21.94 6.68
CA LEU A 262 -3.89 22.11 6.41
C LEU A 262 -3.06 20.95 6.98
N THR A 263 -3.44 20.42 8.15
CA THR A 263 -2.72 19.27 8.73
C THR A 263 -2.91 18.00 7.91
N ILE A 264 -4.06 17.79 7.26
CA ILE A 264 -4.36 16.57 6.49
C ILE A 264 -3.89 16.68 5.03
N LEU A 265 -3.74 17.90 4.51
CA LEU A 265 -3.42 18.16 3.11
C LEU A 265 -2.18 17.41 2.59
N PRO A 266 -1.08 17.22 3.36
CA PRO A 266 0.09 16.48 2.88
C PRO A 266 -0.16 14.99 2.57
N ILE A 267 -1.25 14.37 3.04
CA ILE A 267 -1.57 12.97 2.70
C ILE A 267 -1.85 12.78 1.20
N ILE A 268 -2.44 13.80 0.58
CA ILE A 268 -2.80 13.74 -0.85
C ILE A 268 -1.66 14.18 -1.77
N THR A 269 -0.48 14.47 -1.24
CA THR A 269 0.65 14.96 -2.01
C THR A 269 1.76 13.91 -2.00
N PRO A 270 2.35 13.58 -3.16
CA PRO A 270 3.52 12.72 -3.18
C PRO A 270 4.63 13.33 -2.29
N PRO A 271 5.25 12.55 -1.37
CA PRO A 271 6.20 13.11 -0.39
C PRO A 271 7.34 13.93 -1.01
N PHE A 272 7.91 13.49 -2.12
CA PHE A 272 9.01 14.18 -2.81
C PHE A 272 8.61 15.54 -3.42
N VAL A 273 7.32 15.80 -3.67
CA VAL A 273 6.82 17.12 -4.10
C VAL A 273 6.98 18.15 -2.98
N ILE A 274 6.86 17.69 -1.73
CA ILE A 274 7.16 18.51 -0.56
C ILE A 274 8.65 18.88 -0.53
N SER A 275 9.53 17.90 -0.81
CA SER A 275 10.96 18.15 -0.95
C SER A 275 11.28 19.15 -2.07
N LEU A 276 10.59 19.06 -3.19
CA LEU A 276 10.72 20.02 -4.29
C LEU A 276 10.35 21.44 -3.84
N ALA A 277 9.23 21.61 -3.14
CA ALA A 277 8.84 22.91 -2.62
C ALA A 277 9.84 23.45 -1.56
N ILE A 278 10.41 22.58 -0.75
CA ILE A 278 11.50 22.94 0.18
C ILE A 278 12.74 23.43 -0.60
N ILE A 279 13.11 22.79 -1.71
CA ILE A 279 14.22 23.24 -2.56
C ILE A 279 13.95 24.62 -3.14
N LEU A 280 12.73 24.90 -3.58
CA LEU A 280 12.38 26.21 -4.12
C LEU A 280 12.41 27.33 -3.07
N LEU A 281 12.14 27.02 -1.80
CA LEU A 281 12.25 27.98 -0.71
C LEU A 281 13.69 28.11 -0.19
N PHE A 282 14.33 27.00 0.10
CA PHE A 282 15.56 26.93 0.90
C PHE A 282 16.75 26.36 0.13
N GLY A 283 16.59 25.97 -1.13
CA GLY A 283 17.69 25.50 -1.96
C GLY A 283 18.67 26.63 -2.30
N ARG A 284 19.71 26.33 -3.05
CA ARG A 284 20.78 27.32 -3.41
C ARG A 284 20.22 28.58 -4.06
N SER A 285 19.22 28.44 -4.92
CA SER A 285 18.52 29.55 -5.59
C SER A 285 17.14 29.78 -4.99
N GLY A 286 16.90 29.28 -3.78
CA GLY A 286 15.59 29.38 -3.15
C GLY A 286 15.29 30.80 -2.67
N THR A 287 14.01 31.17 -2.69
CA THR A 287 13.54 32.52 -2.38
C THR A 287 13.99 33.00 -0.99
N VAL A 288 13.87 32.13 0.03
CA VAL A 288 14.28 32.44 1.40
C VAL A 288 15.82 32.55 1.49
N THR A 289 16.52 31.62 0.82
CA THR A 289 17.99 31.63 0.81
C THR A 289 18.52 32.91 0.18
N GLN A 290 17.94 33.38 -0.93
CA GLN A 290 18.31 34.63 -1.57
C GLN A 290 17.99 35.84 -0.70
N PHE A 291 16.78 35.88 -0.12
CA PHE A 291 16.40 36.95 0.79
C PHE A 291 17.37 37.09 1.97
N VAL A 292 17.78 35.96 2.56
CA VAL A 292 18.77 35.93 3.66
C VAL A 292 20.16 36.35 3.16
N ALA A 293 20.53 35.88 1.96
CA ALA A 293 21.81 36.29 1.35
C ALA A 293 21.90 37.80 1.09
N ASP A 294 20.82 38.38 0.56
CA ASP A 294 20.74 39.83 0.29
C ASP A 294 20.71 40.65 1.58
N LEU A 295 20.04 40.14 2.63
CA LEU A 295 19.92 40.88 3.91
C LEU A 295 21.19 40.83 4.76
N PHE A 296 21.87 39.68 4.78
CA PHE A 296 23.03 39.44 5.67
C PHE A 296 24.37 39.34 4.94
N GLY A 297 24.39 39.43 3.60
CA GLY A 297 25.61 39.33 2.79
C GLY A 297 26.27 37.93 2.82
N VAL A 298 25.49 36.87 3.17
CA VAL A 298 25.98 35.50 3.31
C VAL A 298 25.69 34.73 2.05
N SER A 299 26.68 34.09 1.43
CA SER A 299 26.47 33.24 0.26
C SER A 299 25.56 32.05 0.61
N GLY A 300 24.53 31.79 -0.20
CA GLY A 300 23.58 30.69 -0.03
C GLY A 300 24.29 29.34 0.05
N GLY A 301 24.25 28.70 1.22
CA GLY A 301 24.85 27.40 1.48
C GLY A 301 24.01 26.21 0.97
N ARG A 302 24.56 25.02 1.16
CA ARG A 302 23.85 23.73 0.91
C ARG A 302 23.16 23.18 2.16
N TRP A 303 22.84 24.01 3.14
CA TRP A 303 22.39 23.61 4.47
C TRP A 303 21.13 22.75 4.50
N ILE A 304 20.23 22.93 3.50
CA ILE A 304 18.99 22.18 3.42
C ILE A 304 19.20 20.77 2.84
N TYR A 305 20.33 20.51 2.17
CA TYR A 305 20.61 19.18 1.62
C TYR A 305 21.30 18.31 2.68
N GLY A 306 20.77 17.12 2.91
CA GLY A 306 21.23 16.17 3.91
C GLY A 306 20.18 15.87 4.97
N PHE A 307 20.64 15.44 6.14
CA PHE A 307 19.78 14.98 7.23
C PHE A 307 18.65 15.97 7.58
N TRP A 308 18.97 17.25 7.77
CA TRP A 308 18.01 18.24 8.25
C TRP A 308 16.91 18.54 7.23
N GLY A 309 17.24 18.60 5.95
CA GLY A 309 16.25 18.84 4.90
C GLY A 309 15.33 17.64 4.70
N VAL A 310 15.89 16.42 4.70
CA VAL A 310 15.10 15.20 4.61
C VAL A 310 14.18 15.07 5.82
N TRP A 311 14.69 15.32 7.03
CA TRP A 311 13.91 15.31 8.27
C TRP A 311 12.76 16.32 8.24
N LEU A 312 13.01 17.56 7.80
CA LEU A 312 11.96 18.59 7.65
C LEU A 312 10.87 18.16 6.67
N ALA A 313 11.27 17.61 5.52
CA ALA A 313 10.35 17.11 4.51
C ALA A 313 9.49 15.94 5.05
N GLN A 314 10.12 15.01 5.77
CA GLN A 314 9.44 13.87 6.38
C GLN A 314 8.48 14.30 7.50
N ILE A 315 8.83 15.28 8.33
CA ILE A 315 7.90 15.81 9.34
C ILE A 315 6.65 16.34 8.63
N LEU A 316 6.82 17.14 7.58
CA LEU A 316 5.68 17.71 6.86
C LEU A 316 4.82 16.61 6.20
N SER A 317 5.45 15.60 5.61
CA SER A 317 4.79 14.51 4.92
C SER A 317 4.03 13.57 5.85
N PHE A 318 4.58 13.25 7.04
CA PHE A 318 4.07 12.16 7.89
C PHE A 318 3.34 12.63 9.16
N THR A 319 3.43 13.91 9.54
CA THR A 319 2.62 14.46 10.65
C THR A 319 1.12 14.22 10.49
N PRO A 320 0.52 14.29 9.27
CA PRO A 320 -0.90 14.00 9.10
C PRO A 320 -1.31 12.60 9.56
N ILE A 321 -0.47 11.59 9.37
CA ILE A 321 -0.73 10.20 9.79
C ILE A 321 -0.78 10.13 11.32
N ALA A 322 0.21 10.71 11.99
CA ALA A 322 0.24 10.79 13.45
C ALA A 322 -0.96 11.57 14.00
N PHE A 323 -1.33 12.69 13.36
CA PHE A 323 -2.51 13.49 13.73
C PHE A 323 -3.80 12.69 13.64
N LEU A 324 -4.04 11.95 12.54
CA LEU A 324 -5.27 11.16 12.36
C LEU A 324 -5.40 10.05 13.42
N VAL A 325 -4.30 9.41 13.79
CA VAL A 325 -4.30 8.43 14.88
C VAL A 325 -4.59 9.10 16.21
N LEU A 326 -3.90 10.20 16.51
CA LEU A 326 -3.94 10.82 17.83
C LEU A 326 -5.22 11.62 18.06
N ILE A 327 -5.86 12.20 17.03
CA ILE A 327 -7.14 12.87 17.20
C ILE A 327 -8.22 11.90 17.69
N GLY A 328 -8.27 10.67 17.12
CA GLY A 328 -9.18 9.63 17.57
C GLY A 328 -8.91 9.17 19.02
N VAL A 329 -7.63 9.10 19.40
CA VAL A 329 -7.22 8.75 20.76
C VAL A 329 -7.63 9.83 21.77
N VAL A 330 -7.40 11.11 21.44
CA VAL A 330 -7.73 12.23 22.31
C VAL A 330 -9.25 12.42 22.44
N GLU A 331 -10.01 12.24 21.36
CA GLU A 331 -11.48 12.26 21.36
C GLU A 331 -12.09 11.04 22.08
N GLY A 332 -11.37 9.93 22.16
CA GLY A 332 -11.80 8.69 22.84
C GLY A 332 -11.65 8.71 24.38
N ILE A 333 -10.98 9.72 24.94
CA ILE A 333 -10.87 9.84 26.40
C ILE A 333 -12.22 10.29 26.96
N SER A 334 -12.78 9.49 27.90
CA SER A 334 -14.04 9.83 28.56
C SER A 334 -13.90 11.10 29.39
N PRO A 335 -14.74 12.14 29.17
CA PRO A 335 -14.76 13.34 29.99
C PRO A 335 -15.01 13.06 31.48
N SER A 336 -15.79 12.02 31.79
CA SER A 336 -16.09 11.64 33.17
C SER A 336 -14.86 11.30 34.01
N LEU A 337 -13.82 10.71 33.39
CA LEU A 337 -12.56 10.43 34.09
C LEU A 337 -11.79 11.71 34.44
N GLU A 338 -11.84 12.71 33.56
CA GLU A 338 -11.21 14.00 33.79
C GLU A 338 -11.99 14.83 34.83
N GLU A 339 -13.33 14.79 34.79
CA GLU A 339 -14.20 15.41 35.75
C GLU A 339 -14.04 14.79 37.15
N ALA A 340 -13.93 13.45 37.25
CA ALA A 340 -13.67 12.75 38.49
C ALA A 340 -12.34 13.19 39.13
N ALA A 341 -11.27 13.37 38.33
CA ALA A 341 -10.01 13.90 38.85
C ALA A 341 -10.18 15.35 39.40
N GLN A 342 -10.96 16.20 38.69
CA GLN A 342 -11.21 17.57 39.13
C GLN A 342 -12.07 17.63 40.39
N THR A 343 -13.04 16.74 40.56
CA THR A 343 -13.83 16.65 41.82
C THR A 343 -12.96 16.25 43.00
N LEU A 344 -11.87 15.50 42.75
CA LEU A 344 -10.83 15.22 43.74
C LEU A 344 -9.80 16.35 43.91
N ARG A 345 -10.12 17.57 43.44
CA ARG A 345 -9.28 18.78 43.49
C ARG A 345 -7.97 18.70 42.72
N ALA A 346 -7.84 17.79 41.74
CA ALA A 346 -6.68 17.79 40.87
C ALA A 346 -6.65 19.04 39.99
N SER A 347 -5.50 19.70 39.92
CA SER A 347 -5.29 20.81 38.98
C SER A 347 -5.37 20.32 37.52
N ARG A 348 -5.58 21.24 36.56
CA ARG A 348 -5.61 20.93 35.14
C ARG A 348 -4.30 20.20 34.67
N TRP A 349 -3.16 20.58 35.23
CA TRP A 349 -1.89 19.94 34.96
C TRP A 349 -1.82 18.51 35.53
N GLN A 350 -2.27 18.34 36.76
CA GLN A 350 -2.37 17.00 37.36
C GLN A 350 -3.34 16.11 36.59
N THR A 351 -4.55 16.59 36.24
CA THR A 351 -5.50 15.83 35.42
C THR A 351 -4.90 15.43 34.09
N PHE A 352 -4.20 16.35 33.41
CA PHE A 352 -3.55 16.04 32.13
C PHE A 352 -2.45 14.98 32.28
N THR A 353 -1.55 15.11 33.27
CA THR A 353 -0.39 14.21 33.42
C THR A 353 -0.73 12.85 34.03
N THR A 354 -1.74 12.77 34.91
CA THR A 354 -2.10 11.54 35.65
C THR A 354 -3.27 10.78 35.02
N VAL A 355 -4.14 11.44 34.25
CA VAL A 355 -5.31 10.81 33.62
C VAL A 355 -5.17 10.82 32.10
N SER A 356 -5.15 12.00 31.48
CA SER A 356 -5.25 12.10 30.02
C SER A 356 -4.02 11.52 29.31
N LEU A 357 -2.80 11.91 29.70
CA LEU A 357 -1.55 11.46 29.06
C LEU A 357 -1.30 9.96 29.19
N PRO A 358 -1.50 9.31 30.38
CA PRO A 358 -1.37 7.85 30.48
C PRO A 358 -2.35 7.09 29.58
N LEU A 359 -3.59 7.59 29.44
CA LEU A 359 -4.58 6.98 28.54
C LEU A 359 -4.21 7.13 27.05
N MET A 360 -3.46 8.18 26.70
CA MET A 360 -2.96 8.39 25.33
C MET A 360 -1.74 7.53 25.00
N ARG A 361 -1.00 6.97 25.97
CA ARG A 361 0.26 6.24 25.72
C ARG A 361 0.19 5.18 24.61
N PRO A 362 -0.83 4.31 24.55
CA PRO A 362 -0.92 3.33 23.46
C PRO A 362 -1.06 3.99 22.07
N GLY A 363 -1.84 5.09 22.02
CA GLY A 363 -2.00 5.87 20.79
C GLY A 363 -0.72 6.59 20.38
N LEU A 364 0.03 7.15 21.34
CA LEU A 364 1.33 7.78 21.09
C LEU A 364 2.35 6.78 20.55
N ALA A 365 2.43 5.60 21.14
CA ALA A 365 3.32 4.55 20.66
C ALA A 365 2.94 4.05 19.25
N ASN A 366 1.65 3.98 18.94
CA ASN A 366 1.18 3.62 17.61
C ASN A 366 1.51 4.72 16.57
N ALA A 367 1.30 5.99 16.91
CA ALA A 367 1.65 7.13 16.06
C ALA A 367 3.17 7.18 15.79
N PHE A 368 3.99 6.97 16.85
CA PHE A 368 5.44 6.88 16.74
C PHE A 368 5.87 5.77 15.78
N LEU A 369 5.34 4.58 15.94
CA LEU A 369 5.70 3.46 15.07
C LEU A 369 5.33 3.72 13.61
N LEU A 370 4.16 4.30 13.37
CA LEU A 370 3.75 4.65 12.00
C LEU A 370 4.70 5.67 11.39
N GLY A 371 5.03 6.75 12.11
CA GLY A 371 6.01 7.73 11.65
C GLY A 371 7.41 7.16 11.44
N PHE A 372 7.83 6.24 12.30
CA PHE A 372 9.09 5.51 12.20
C PHE A 372 9.13 4.62 10.94
N ILE A 373 8.10 3.81 10.71
CA ILE A 373 8.02 2.90 9.55
C ILE A 373 7.93 3.70 8.25
N GLU A 374 7.10 4.76 8.20
CA GLU A 374 6.98 5.61 7.02
C GLU A 374 8.30 6.31 6.68
N SER A 375 9.04 6.78 7.68
CA SER A 375 10.37 7.36 7.49
C SER A 375 11.37 6.34 6.92
N MET A 376 11.37 5.12 7.43
CA MET A 376 12.24 4.04 6.92
C MET A 376 11.86 3.61 5.51
N ALA A 377 10.57 3.65 5.17
CA ALA A 377 10.05 3.29 3.86
C ALA A 377 10.17 4.43 2.83
N ASP A 378 10.46 5.64 3.29
CA ASP A 378 10.54 6.81 2.42
C ASP A 378 11.79 6.75 1.55
N PHE A 379 11.55 6.84 0.27
CA PHE A 379 12.56 6.89 -0.77
C PHE A 379 12.64 8.31 -1.38
N GLY A 380 11.47 8.95 -1.57
CA GLY A 380 11.37 10.16 -2.37
C GLY A 380 12.06 11.37 -1.74
N ASN A 381 11.83 11.62 -0.44
CA ASN A 381 12.47 12.77 0.23
C ASN A 381 14.00 12.60 0.33
N PRO A 382 14.55 11.44 0.74
CA PRO A 382 15.99 11.23 0.75
C PRO A 382 16.63 11.32 -0.64
N LEU A 383 15.97 10.88 -1.70
CA LEU A 383 16.50 10.97 -3.05
C LEU A 383 16.66 12.42 -3.50
N VAL A 384 15.66 13.26 -3.24
CA VAL A 384 15.61 14.66 -3.70
C VAL A 384 16.45 15.60 -2.81
N LEU A 385 16.41 15.41 -1.49
CA LEU A 385 17.05 16.30 -0.51
C LEU A 385 18.30 15.70 0.16
N GLY A 386 18.54 14.40 0.02
CA GLY A 386 19.59 13.71 0.74
C GLY A 386 21.00 14.20 0.39
N GLY A 387 21.25 14.54 -0.87
CA GLY A 387 22.60 14.92 -1.31
C GLY A 387 23.62 13.82 -0.97
N ASN A 388 24.53 14.12 -0.04
CA ASN A 388 25.53 13.16 0.45
C ASN A 388 25.04 12.29 1.64
N PHE A 389 23.85 12.56 2.15
CA PHE A 389 23.24 11.77 3.22
C PHE A 389 22.41 10.64 2.61
N GLN A 390 22.98 9.43 2.62
CA GLN A 390 22.37 8.25 2.07
C GLN A 390 21.67 7.44 3.16
N VAL A 391 20.55 6.81 2.81
CA VAL A 391 19.77 5.90 3.65
C VAL A 391 19.56 4.55 2.93
N LEU A 392 19.10 3.53 3.66
CA LEU A 392 18.91 2.19 3.08
C LEU A 392 18.02 2.21 1.84
N SER A 393 16.92 2.96 1.85
CA SER A 393 15.98 3.02 0.73
C SER A 393 16.59 3.58 -0.56
N THR A 394 17.46 4.59 -0.47
CA THR A 394 18.18 5.16 -1.63
C THR A 394 19.31 4.25 -2.10
N GLU A 395 20.04 3.59 -1.19
CA GLU A 395 21.07 2.61 -1.55
C GLU A 395 20.49 1.39 -2.27
N ILE A 396 19.33 0.90 -1.82
CA ILE A 396 18.59 -0.17 -2.51
C ILE A 396 18.26 0.26 -3.95
N PHE A 397 17.80 1.50 -4.12
CA PHE A 397 17.48 2.02 -5.44
C PHE A 397 18.73 2.07 -6.36
N PHE A 398 19.81 2.65 -5.89
CA PHE A 398 21.04 2.75 -6.68
C PHE A 398 21.68 1.39 -6.97
N ALA A 399 21.46 0.37 -6.13
CA ALA A 399 21.93 -0.98 -6.39
C ALA A 399 21.17 -1.68 -7.55
N ILE A 400 19.90 -1.28 -7.80
CA ILE A 400 19.09 -1.82 -8.92
C ILE A 400 19.19 -0.96 -10.17
N VAL A 401 19.10 0.37 -10.03
CA VAL A 401 18.98 1.29 -11.17
C VAL A 401 20.33 1.93 -11.55
N GLY A 402 21.30 1.88 -10.64
CA GLY A 402 22.63 2.42 -10.86
C GLY A 402 23.46 1.65 -11.89
N ALA A 403 24.57 2.24 -12.34
CA ALA A 403 25.46 1.67 -13.34
C ALA A 403 26.08 0.30 -12.95
N GLN A 404 26.14 0.00 -11.65
CA GLN A 404 26.64 -1.28 -11.12
C GLN A 404 25.47 -2.17 -10.71
N PHE A 405 24.60 -2.52 -11.62
CA PHE A 405 23.46 -3.39 -11.35
C PHE A 405 23.85 -4.60 -10.46
N ASP A 406 23.51 -4.55 -9.16
CA ASP A 406 23.78 -5.60 -8.16
C ASP A 406 22.50 -5.96 -7.37
N PRO A 407 21.65 -6.84 -7.94
CA PRO A 407 20.42 -7.28 -7.28
C PRO A 407 20.68 -7.99 -5.94
N GLY A 408 21.81 -8.68 -5.79
CA GLY A 408 22.17 -9.37 -4.54
C GLY A 408 22.47 -8.39 -3.41
N ARG A 409 23.15 -7.27 -3.70
CA ARG A 409 23.37 -6.16 -2.75
C ARG A 409 22.03 -5.50 -2.40
N ALA A 410 21.19 -5.21 -3.39
CA ALA A 410 19.87 -4.64 -3.15
C ALA A 410 19.01 -5.56 -2.27
N ALA A 411 19.03 -6.87 -2.52
CA ALA A 411 18.32 -7.85 -1.72
C ALA A 411 18.83 -7.91 -0.27
N MET A 412 20.15 -7.86 -0.06
CA MET A 412 20.74 -7.84 1.29
C MET A 412 20.35 -6.56 2.05
N LEU A 413 20.45 -5.37 1.43
CA LEU A 413 20.02 -4.10 2.03
C LEU A 413 18.52 -4.11 2.34
N ALA A 414 17.70 -4.70 1.47
CA ALA A 414 16.27 -4.88 1.68
C ALA A 414 15.97 -5.78 2.89
N ILE A 415 16.77 -6.83 3.14
CA ILE A 415 16.67 -7.68 4.33
C ILE A 415 16.99 -6.87 5.60
N VAL A 416 18.02 -6.02 5.58
CA VAL A 416 18.36 -5.17 6.73
C VAL A 416 17.21 -4.20 7.02
N LEU A 417 16.68 -3.53 6.00
CA LEU A 417 15.55 -2.60 6.13
C LEU A 417 14.28 -3.31 6.64
N LEU A 418 13.96 -4.49 6.09
CA LEU A 418 12.85 -5.32 6.52
C LEU A 418 13.01 -5.77 7.98
N SER A 419 14.22 -6.16 8.38
CA SER A 419 14.51 -6.57 9.75
C SER A 419 14.25 -5.44 10.75
N PHE A 420 14.65 -4.21 10.45
CA PHE A 420 14.39 -3.05 11.30
C PHE A 420 12.89 -2.78 11.46
N THR A 421 12.13 -2.82 10.37
CA THR A 421 10.69 -2.57 10.42
C THR A 421 9.93 -3.68 11.16
N LEU A 422 10.31 -4.95 10.95
CA LEU A 422 9.72 -6.09 11.67
C LEU A 422 10.07 -6.08 13.15
N LEU A 423 11.32 -5.73 13.51
CA LEU A 423 11.74 -5.57 14.90
C LEU A 423 10.97 -4.45 15.60
N ALA A 424 10.78 -3.31 14.94
CA ALA A 424 10.00 -2.20 15.48
C ALA A 424 8.54 -2.62 15.71
N PHE A 425 7.94 -3.32 14.74
CA PHE A 425 6.58 -3.85 14.85
C PHE A 425 6.45 -4.90 15.98
N TRP A 426 7.40 -5.82 16.07
CA TRP A 426 7.44 -6.81 17.14
C TRP A 426 7.62 -6.17 18.52
N ALA A 427 8.54 -5.20 18.65
CA ALA A 427 8.77 -4.47 19.88
C ALA A 427 7.51 -3.73 20.35
N GLN A 428 6.78 -3.09 19.41
CA GLN A 428 5.50 -2.47 19.72
C GLN A 428 4.47 -3.48 20.24
N GLN A 429 4.30 -4.61 19.56
CA GLN A 429 3.34 -5.63 19.98
C GLN A 429 3.68 -6.20 21.35
N ARG A 430 4.97 -6.41 21.62
CA ARG A 430 5.46 -6.92 22.91
C ARG A 430 5.26 -5.92 24.04
N TRP A 431 5.48 -4.63 23.77
CA TRP A 431 5.45 -3.57 24.77
C TRP A 431 4.05 -3.08 25.10
N LEU A 432 3.23 -2.84 24.08
CA LEU A 432 1.85 -2.38 24.26
C LEU A 432 0.92 -3.49 24.72
N GLY A 433 1.22 -4.73 24.41
CA GLY A 433 0.39 -5.89 24.73
C GLY A 433 -1.05 -5.73 24.23
N ARG A 434 -1.95 -6.59 24.73
CA ARG A 434 -3.40 -6.52 24.45
C ARG A 434 -4.13 -5.49 25.33
N LYS A 435 -3.47 -4.47 25.82
CA LYS A 435 -4.09 -3.40 26.64
C LYS A 435 -4.86 -2.42 25.76
N LEU A 436 -5.90 -2.90 25.14
CA LEU A 436 -7.00 -2.06 24.67
C LEU A 436 -7.76 -1.60 25.94
N TYR A 437 -7.60 -0.34 26.30
CA TYR A 437 -8.52 0.28 27.27
C TYR A 437 -9.87 0.46 26.57
N THR A 438 -10.69 -0.59 26.58
CA THR A 438 -12.11 -0.46 26.25
C THR A 438 -12.76 0.24 27.43
N THR A 439 -13.24 1.46 27.21
CA THR A 439 -14.16 2.10 28.16
C THR A 439 -15.40 1.22 28.30
N VAL A 440 -15.64 0.71 29.50
CA VAL A 440 -16.82 -0.10 29.85
C VAL A 440 -18.07 0.82 29.97
N GLY A 441 -18.29 1.69 29.02
CA GLY A 441 -19.41 2.60 29.00
C GLY A 441 -20.10 2.61 27.64
N GLY A 442 -21.12 1.77 27.48
CA GLY A 442 -21.98 1.71 26.29
C GLY A 442 -22.94 2.89 26.10
N LYS A 443 -22.82 3.96 26.86
CA LYS A 443 -23.56 5.22 26.67
C LYS A 443 -22.57 6.33 26.38
N GLY A 444 -22.77 7.04 25.27
CA GLY A 444 -21.98 8.21 24.91
C GLY A 444 -21.96 9.21 26.08
N ASP A 445 -20.76 9.40 26.65
CA ASP A 445 -20.52 10.37 27.71
C ASP A 445 -20.84 11.78 27.18
N SER A 446 -21.82 12.45 27.78
CA SER A 446 -22.27 13.78 27.39
C SER A 446 -21.45 14.91 28.02
N GLY A 447 -20.35 14.60 28.69
CA GLY A 447 -19.45 15.54 29.35
C GLY A 447 -18.63 16.40 28.39
N LEU A 448 -18.20 17.58 28.85
CA LEU A 448 -17.25 18.44 28.15
C LEU A 448 -15.84 18.03 28.53
N ALA A 449 -15.02 17.75 27.51
CA ALA A 449 -13.62 17.43 27.72
C ALA A 449 -12.89 18.55 28.48
N ALA A 450 -12.01 18.17 29.44
CA ALA A 450 -11.25 19.12 30.23
C ALA A 450 -10.40 20.07 29.38
N SER A 451 -10.40 21.34 29.71
CA SER A 451 -9.56 22.32 29.03
C SER A 451 -8.09 22.12 29.38
N LEU A 452 -7.20 22.34 28.39
CA LEU A 452 -5.76 22.23 28.59
C LEU A 452 -5.24 23.21 29.68
N PRO A 453 -4.18 22.84 30.42
CA PRO A 453 -3.39 23.76 31.23
C PRO A 453 -2.95 24.98 30.40
N THR A 454 -2.98 26.18 30.98
CA THR A 454 -2.70 27.41 30.22
C THR A 454 -1.32 27.41 29.54
N GLY A 455 -0.27 26.98 30.22
CA GLY A 455 1.05 26.90 29.66
C GLY A 455 1.13 25.92 28.46
N LEU A 456 0.54 24.73 28.61
CA LEU A 456 0.49 23.72 27.54
C LEU A 456 -0.33 24.21 26.34
N LYS A 457 -1.46 24.92 26.59
CA LYS A 457 -2.28 25.52 25.53
C LYS A 457 -1.46 26.47 24.65
N TRP A 458 -0.72 27.37 25.27
CA TRP A 458 0.11 28.33 24.52
C TRP A 458 1.29 27.66 23.82
N LEU A 459 1.92 26.67 24.44
CA LEU A 459 2.98 25.89 23.81
C LEU A 459 2.47 25.18 22.54
N VAL A 460 1.36 24.45 22.61
CA VAL A 460 0.82 23.75 21.44
C VAL A 460 0.33 24.70 20.35
N LEU A 461 -0.24 25.86 20.71
CA LEU A 461 -0.61 26.89 19.74
C LEU A 461 0.63 27.54 19.11
N GLY A 462 1.66 27.84 19.91
CA GLY A 462 2.92 28.43 19.45
C GLY A 462 3.70 27.52 18.49
N VAL A 463 3.48 26.20 18.53
CA VAL A 463 4.06 25.25 17.59
C VAL A 463 3.15 25.02 16.39
N THR A 464 1.86 24.76 16.60
CA THR A 464 0.95 24.35 15.53
C THR A 464 0.57 25.48 14.58
N VAL A 465 0.42 26.73 15.06
CA VAL A 465 0.02 27.84 14.18
C VAL A 465 1.15 28.22 13.20
N PRO A 466 2.42 28.44 13.64
CA PRO A 466 3.52 28.67 12.70
C PRO A 466 3.72 27.51 11.72
N TRP A 467 3.58 26.27 12.18
CA TRP A 467 3.66 25.10 11.31
C TRP A 467 2.55 25.06 10.25
N ALA A 468 1.30 25.38 10.64
CA ALA A 468 0.19 25.48 9.71
C ALA A 468 0.40 26.61 8.67
N ILE A 469 0.94 27.75 9.09
CA ILE A 469 1.32 28.84 8.18
C ILE A 469 2.42 28.38 7.21
N PHE A 470 3.45 27.71 7.72
CA PHE A 470 4.49 27.14 6.88
C PHE A 470 3.92 26.13 5.87
N THR A 471 3.05 25.25 6.30
CA THR A 471 2.33 24.32 5.41
C THR A 471 1.53 25.07 4.35
N ALA A 472 0.80 26.13 4.73
CA ALA A 472 0.03 26.93 3.78
C ALA A 472 0.92 27.61 2.73
N ILE A 473 2.07 28.13 3.13
CA ILE A 473 3.07 28.72 2.20
C ILE A 473 3.58 27.67 1.24
N MET A 474 3.95 26.48 1.74
CA MET A 474 4.41 25.35 0.91
C MET A 474 3.37 24.96 -0.14
N TYR A 475 2.09 24.86 0.25
CA TYR A 475 1.02 24.52 -0.68
C TYR A 475 0.68 25.65 -1.65
N ALA A 476 0.76 26.90 -1.23
CA ALA A 476 0.66 28.04 -2.15
C ALA A 476 1.74 27.97 -3.22
N MET A 477 2.99 27.63 -2.83
CA MET A 477 4.08 27.45 -3.80
C MET A 477 3.84 26.27 -4.74
N ILE A 478 3.38 25.13 -4.24
CA ILE A 478 3.11 23.95 -5.09
C ILE A 478 1.98 24.27 -6.09
N LEU A 479 0.91 24.92 -5.65
CA LEU A 479 -0.26 25.19 -6.50
C LEU A 479 -0.01 26.31 -7.51
N PHE A 480 0.74 27.33 -7.14
CA PHE A 480 0.98 28.51 -7.99
C PHE A 480 2.38 28.55 -8.60
N GLY A 481 3.30 27.69 -8.14
CA GLY A 481 4.68 27.67 -8.58
C GLY A 481 4.88 27.37 -10.06
N GLY A 482 3.97 26.59 -10.67
CA GLY A 482 3.99 26.31 -12.10
C GLY A 482 3.69 27.52 -13.00
N PHE A 483 3.20 28.63 -12.42
CA PHE A 483 2.96 29.89 -13.14
C PHE A 483 4.14 30.85 -13.09
N VAL A 484 5.23 30.50 -12.44
CA VAL A 484 6.45 31.31 -12.32
C VAL A 484 7.49 30.82 -13.32
N GLU A 485 8.05 31.73 -14.14
CA GLU A 485 9.01 31.42 -15.21
C GLU A 485 10.25 30.67 -14.67
N LEU A 486 10.92 31.25 -13.67
CA LEU A 486 12.09 30.63 -13.04
C LEU A 486 12.22 31.10 -11.59
N TRP A 487 11.93 30.18 -10.67
CA TRP A 487 12.01 30.45 -9.24
C TRP A 487 13.40 30.95 -8.82
N GLY A 488 13.40 32.02 -8.02
CA GLY A 488 14.61 32.63 -7.50
C GLY A 488 15.35 33.53 -8.49
N ARG A 489 14.91 33.64 -9.75
CA ARG A 489 15.57 34.52 -10.76
C ARG A 489 14.56 35.36 -11.52
N ASN A 490 13.53 34.80 -12.05
CA ASN A 490 12.50 35.48 -12.84
C ASN A 490 11.13 35.06 -12.37
N HIS A 491 10.43 35.92 -11.65
CA HIS A 491 9.11 35.66 -11.09
C HIS A 491 7.96 36.13 -12.02
N SER A 492 8.25 36.37 -13.31
CA SER A 492 7.20 36.72 -14.28
C SER A 492 6.19 35.59 -14.44
N PHE A 493 4.93 35.94 -14.67
CA PHE A 493 3.85 34.97 -14.91
C PHE A 493 4.04 34.28 -16.26
N THR A 494 3.92 32.96 -16.25
CA THR A 494 3.99 32.15 -17.47
C THR A 494 3.04 30.96 -17.44
N LEU A 495 2.56 30.54 -18.59
CA LEU A 495 1.84 29.27 -18.79
C LEU A 495 2.71 28.19 -19.48
N ARG A 496 3.97 28.51 -19.76
CA ARG A 496 4.89 27.66 -20.52
C ARG A 496 5.00 26.26 -19.93
N HIS A 497 5.11 26.15 -18.59
CA HIS A 497 5.24 24.87 -17.91
C HIS A 497 4.00 24.00 -18.08
N TYR A 498 2.81 24.58 -17.97
CA TYR A 498 1.55 23.86 -18.20
C TYR A 498 1.36 23.48 -19.67
N GLN A 499 1.75 24.35 -20.62
CA GLN A 499 1.70 24.03 -22.05
C GLN A 499 2.68 22.90 -22.40
N ALA A 500 3.90 22.91 -21.85
CA ALA A 500 4.86 21.84 -22.06
C ALA A 500 4.39 20.51 -21.47
N THR A 501 3.69 20.55 -20.33
CA THR A 501 3.23 19.37 -19.61
C THR A 501 1.94 18.80 -20.16
N PHE A 502 0.92 19.66 -20.35
CA PHE A 502 -0.46 19.31 -20.70
C PHE A 502 -0.98 20.08 -21.93
N GLY A 503 -0.10 20.51 -22.83
CA GLY A 503 -0.50 21.21 -24.05
C GLY A 503 -1.42 20.36 -24.89
N ILE A 504 -2.42 21.03 -25.51
CA ILE A 504 -3.31 20.47 -26.52
C ILE A 504 -3.19 21.36 -27.72
N THR A 505 -2.80 20.83 -28.87
CA THR A 505 -2.66 21.56 -30.12
C THR A 505 -3.65 21.06 -31.15
N GLN A 506 -4.12 21.95 -32.04
CA GLN A 506 -4.97 21.58 -33.15
C GLN A 506 -4.10 21.05 -34.28
N GLY A 507 -4.17 19.74 -34.53
CA GLY A 507 -3.51 19.09 -35.66
C GLY A 507 -4.42 19.02 -36.90
N LYS A 508 -3.90 18.50 -38.01
CA LYS A 508 -4.64 18.31 -39.26
C LYS A 508 -5.89 17.42 -39.16
N PHE A 509 -5.89 16.48 -38.18
CA PHE A 509 -6.97 15.51 -37.97
C PHE A 509 -7.74 15.70 -36.66
N GLY A 510 -7.63 16.88 -36.03
CA GLY A 510 -8.30 17.20 -34.76
C GLY A 510 -7.34 17.60 -33.63
N LEU A 511 -7.82 17.49 -32.37
CA LEU A 511 -7.04 17.86 -31.20
C LEU A 511 -5.94 16.80 -30.91
N VAL A 512 -4.71 17.27 -30.79
CA VAL A 512 -3.54 16.43 -30.45
C VAL A 512 -3.07 16.79 -29.05
N TRP A 513 -2.90 15.77 -28.21
CA TRP A 513 -2.35 15.85 -26.86
C TRP A 513 -0.82 16.00 -26.95
N SER A 514 -0.34 17.22 -27.13
CA SER A 514 1.07 17.51 -27.41
C SER A 514 1.94 17.60 -26.14
N GLY A 515 1.34 17.71 -24.98
CA GLY A 515 2.03 17.78 -23.70
C GLY A 515 2.74 16.46 -23.35
N THR A 516 3.93 16.56 -22.75
CA THR A 516 4.78 15.40 -22.46
C THR A 516 4.29 14.52 -21.32
N ALA A 517 3.38 15.01 -20.47
CA ALA A 517 2.90 14.30 -19.28
C ALA A 517 1.61 13.50 -19.49
N TRP A 518 0.94 13.64 -20.62
CA TRP A 518 -0.36 12.99 -20.83
C TRP A 518 -0.34 11.48 -20.69
N ASN A 519 0.70 10.82 -21.22
CA ASN A 519 0.82 9.37 -21.13
C ASN A 519 0.90 8.92 -19.64
N SER A 520 1.81 9.51 -18.87
CA SER A 520 1.98 9.15 -17.46
C SER A 520 0.76 9.52 -16.62
N PHE A 521 0.05 10.60 -16.96
CA PHE A 521 -1.20 11.01 -16.30
C PHE A 521 -2.32 9.97 -16.47
N TRP A 522 -2.61 9.59 -17.73
CA TRP A 522 -3.66 8.61 -18.04
C TRP A 522 -3.30 7.23 -17.50
N THR A 523 -2.04 6.81 -17.63
CA THR A 523 -1.56 5.54 -17.06
C THR A 523 -1.76 5.51 -15.55
N THR A 524 -1.38 6.58 -14.85
CA THR A 524 -1.57 6.66 -13.39
C THR A 524 -3.04 6.58 -13.00
N LEU A 525 -3.90 7.33 -13.68
CA LEU A 525 -5.33 7.35 -13.40
C LEU A 525 -5.96 5.97 -13.63
N GLN A 526 -5.64 5.32 -14.75
CA GLN A 526 -6.14 3.98 -15.08
C GLN A 526 -5.67 2.94 -14.06
N ILE A 527 -4.37 2.89 -13.75
CA ILE A 527 -3.82 1.95 -12.78
C ILE A 527 -4.42 2.19 -11.39
N ALA A 528 -4.58 3.45 -10.95
CA ALA A 528 -5.17 3.77 -9.65
C ALA A 528 -6.63 3.32 -9.54
N VAL A 529 -7.45 3.55 -10.58
CA VAL A 529 -8.85 3.11 -10.61
C VAL A 529 -8.94 1.59 -10.64
N ILE A 530 -8.17 0.93 -11.52
CA ILE A 530 -8.17 -0.54 -11.64
C ILE A 530 -7.70 -1.20 -10.35
N ALA A 531 -6.69 -0.67 -9.67
CA ALA A 531 -6.18 -1.22 -8.43
C ALA A 531 -7.11 -0.97 -7.23
N ALA A 532 -7.81 0.16 -7.18
CA ALA A 532 -8.65 0.51 -6.03
C ALA A 532 -9.81 -0.48 -5.82
N ILE A 533 -10.43 -0.96 -6.91
CA ILE A 533 -11.58 -1.86 -6.84
C ILE A 533 -11.22 -3.20 -6.18
N PRO A 534 -10.24 -3.99 -6.70
CA PRO A 534 -9.89 -5.26 -6.06
C PRO A 534 -9.30 -5.06 -4.66
N THR A 535 -8.57 -3.98 -4.40
CA THR A 535 -8.08 -3.66 -3.06
C THR A 535 -9.21 -3.56 -2.05
N ALA A 536 -10.25 -2.79 -2.37
CA ALA A 536 -11.40 -2.60 -1.48
C ALA A 536 -12.19 -3.90 -1.31
N LEU A 537 -12.42 -4.66 -2.38
CA LEU A 537 -13.16 -5.92 -2.34
C LEU A 537 -12.42 -6.99 -1.54
N ILE A 538 -11.14 -7.22 -1.80
CA ILE A 538 -10.32 -8.20 -1.08
C ILE A 538 -10.17 -7.77 0.38
N GLY A 539 -9.93 -6.47 0.64
CA GLY A 539 -9.82 -5.94 1.99
C GLY A 539 -11.10 -6.14 2.82
N LEU A 540 -12.27 -5.82 2.27
CA LEU A 540 -13.56 -6.02 2.96
C LEU A 540 -13.93 -7.49 3.11
N LEU A 541 -13.65 -8.33 2.12
CA LEU A 541 -13.86 -9.78 2.21
C LEU A 541 -12.97 -10.37 3.33
N THR A 542 -11.71 -9.98 3.39
CA THR A 542 -10.79 -10.36 4.47
C THR A 542 -11.29 -9.89 5.83
N ALA A 543 -11.75 -8.64 5.93
CA ALA A 543 -12.32 -8.09 7.17
C ALA A 543 -13.54 -8.88 7.65
N TRP A 544 -14.43 -9.27 6.73
CA TRP A 544 -15.59 -10.09 7.04
C TRP A 544 -15.17 -11.47 7.54
N LEU A 545 -14.23 -12.14 6.87
CA LEU A 545 -13.71 -13.45 7.32
C LEU A 545 -13.11 -13.34 8.73
N LEU A 546 -12.32 -12.31 8.99
CA LEU A 546 -11.71 -12.07 10.30
C LEU A 546 -12.73 -11.72 11.39
N SER A 547 -13.81 -11.01 11.07
CA SER A 547 -14.77 -10.52 12.07
C SER A 547 -15.88 -11.53 12.36
N ARG A 548 -16.34 -12.27 11.36
CA ARG A 548 -17.55 -13.09 11.43
C ARG A 548 -17.31 -14.60 11.38
N GLN A 549 -16.14 -15.04 10.85
CA GLN A 549 -15.86 -16.47 10.70
C GLN A 549 -14.92 -17.01 11.77
N ARG A 550 -15.11 -18.30 12.12
CA ARG A 550 -14.22 -19.06 13.00
C ARG A 550 -13.60 -20.19 12.21
N PHE A 551 -12.28 -20.18 12.06
CA PHE A 551 -11.53 -21.21 11.35
C PHE A 551 -10.15 -21.41 11.96
N HIS A 552 -9.57 -22.58 11.76
CA HIS A 552 -8.22 -22.89 12.22
C HIS A 552 -7.20 -22.07 11.43
N GLY A 553 -6.19 -21.55 12.13
CA GLY A 553 -5.17 -20.71 11.49
C GLY A 553 -5.57 -19.23 11.28
N LYS A 554 -6.69 -18.77 11.86
CA LYS A 554 -7.16 -17.39 11.76
C LYS A 554 -6.09 -16.35 12.12
N GLY A 555 -5.30 -16.61 13.17
CA GLY A 555 -4.19 -15.71 13.56
C GLY A 555 -3.09 -15.63 12.51
N ALA A 556 -2.72 -16.75 11.88
CA ALA A 556 -1.76 -16.77 10.78
C ALA A 556 -2.30 -16.07 9.53
N PHE A 557 -3.59 -16.25 9.23
CA PHE A 557 -4.29 -15.57 8.15
C PHE A 557 -4.30 -14.04 8.37
N GLU A 558 -4.63 -13.60 9.59
CA GLU A 558 -4.58 -12.18 9.97
C GLU A 558 -3.18 -11.61 9.83
N PHE A 559 -2.18 -12.31 10.39
CA PHE A 559 -0.78 -11.91 10.27
C PHE A 559 -0.34 -11.81 8.80
N GLY A 560 -0.61 -12.83 7.98
CA GLY A 560 -0.23 -12.85 6.57
C GLY A 560 -0.86 -11.72 5.76
N THR A 561 -2.15 -11.44 5.99
CA THR A 561 -2.86 -10.35 5.31
C THR A 561 -2.41 -8.96 5.76
N MET A 562 -1.89 -8.82 7.00
CA MET A 562 -1.38 -7.55 7.53
C MET A 562 0.11 -7.34 7.27
N LEU A 563 0.85 -8.39 6.91
CA LEU A 563 2.31 -8.36 6.74
C LEU A 563 2.76 -7.32 5.70
N SER A 564 2.00 -7.17 4.61
CA SER A 564 2.33 -6.21 3.54
C SER A 564 2.39 -4.76 4.02
N PHE A 565 1.72 -4.41 5.13
CA PHE A 565 1.80 -3.08 5.74
C PHE A 565 3.14 -2.84 6.44
N ALA A 566 3.75 -3.90 6.98
CA ALA A 566 5.03 -3.80 7.68
C ALA A 566 6.24 -3.81 6.71
N ILE A 567 6.03 -4.20 5.45
CA ILE A 567 7.10 -4.26 4.45
C ILE A 567 7.26 -2.90 3.78
N PRO A 568 8.44 -2.27 3.82
CA PRO A 568 8.72 -1.02 3.12
C PRO A 568 8.45 -1.11 1.61
N GLY A 569 7.96 0.00 1.01
CA GLY A 569 7.65 0.02 -0.42
C GLY A 569 8.83 -0.32 -1.31
N THR A 570 10.03 0.16 -0.99
CA THR A 570 11.27 -0.15 -1.71
C THR A 570 11.59 -1.64 -1.68
N VAL A 571 11.38 -2.30 -0.54
CA VAL A 571 11.56 -3.75 -0.39
C VAL A 571 10.57 -4.52 -1.27
N ILE A 572 9.29 -4.09 -1.29
CA ILE A 572 8.27 -4.70 -2.16
C ILE A 572 8.65 -4.53 -3.64
N GLY A 573 9.11 -3.33 -4.04
CA GLY A 573 9.51 -3.07 -5.41
C GLY A 573 10.64 -3.99 -5.90
N VAL A 574 11.71 -4.10 -5.12
CA VAL A 574 12.82 -5.01 -5.41
C VAL A 574 12.36 -6.47 -5.38
N ALA A 575 11.54 -6.84 -4.38
CA ALA A 575 10.99 -8.19 -4.27
C ALA A 575 10.23 -8.60 -5.53
N TYR A 576 9.43 -7.70 -6.06
CA TYR A 576 8.62 -7.95 -7.25
C TYR A 576 9.46 -8.08 -8.52
N ILE A 577 10.51 -7.23 -8.68
CA ILE A 577 11.46 -7.41 -9.79
C ILE A 577 12.11 -8.78 -9.71
N VAL A 578 12.69 -9.13 -8.57
CA VAL A 578 13.41 -10.40 -8.41
C VAL A 578 12.49 -11.62 -8.56
N ALA A 579 11.23 -11.50 -8.13
CA ALA A 579 10.27 -12.61 -8.16
C ALA A 579 9.56 -12.78 -9.51
N PHE A 580 9.25 -11.67 -10.19
CA PHE A 580 8.34 -11.65 -11.35
C PHE A 580 9.01 -11.19 -12.65
N ASN A 581 10.34 -11.19 -12.70
CA ASN A 581 11.11 -10.94 -13.93
C ASN A 581 11.46 -12.22 -14.70
N VAL A 582 11.12 -13.36 -14.15
CA VAL A 582 11.45 -14.69 -14.70
C VAL A 582 10.23 -15.62 -14.58
N PRO A 583 10.12 -16.65 -15.44
CA PRO A 583 9.10 -17.69 -15.26
C PRO A 583 9.14 -18.30 -13.85
N PRO A 584 8.01 -18.83 -13.35
CA PRO A 584 6.76 -19.09 -14.05
C PRO A 584 5.79 -17.90 -14.13
N ILE A 585 5.97 -16.86 -13.31
CA ILE A 585 5.08 -15.69 -13.28
C ILE A 585 5.88 -14.47 -13.71
N GLU A 586 5.73 -14.08 -14.96
CA GLU A 586 6.46 -12.97 -15.56
C GLU A 586 5.52 -11.77 -15.72
N LEU A 587 5.68 -10.78 -14.85
CA LEU A 587 4.82 -9.60 -14.82
C LEU A 587 5.62 -8.29 -15.00
N THR A 588 6.94 -8.32 -14.94
CA THR A 588 7.78 -7.13 -15.06
C THR A 588 7.55 -6.45 -16.41
N GLY A 589 7.48 -5.12 -16.41
CA GLY A 589 7.19 -4.33 -17.61
C GLY A 589 5.71 -4.25 -18.00
N THR A 590 4.81 -4.93 -17.27
CA THR A 590 3.35 -4.89 -17.53
C THR A 590 2.65 -3.95 -16.55
N GLY A 591 1.49 -3.41 -16.97
CA GLY A 591 0.62 -2.64 -16.05
C GLY A 591 0.05 -3.50 -14.91
N MET A 592 -0.01 -4.82 -15.10
CA MET A 592 -0.55 -5.75 -14.09
C MET A 592 0.31 -5.79 -12.83
N ILE A 593 1.64 -5.72 -12.93
CA ILE A 593 2.52 -5.72 -11.75
C ILE A 593 2.27 -4.49 -10.88
N LEU A 594 1.99 -3.33 -11.50
CA LEU A 594 1.66 -2.10 -10.79
C LEU A 594 0.33 -2.23 -10.06
N VAL A 595 -0.69 -2.77 -10.74
CA VAL A 595 -2.00 -3.04 -10.12
C VAL A 595 -1.86 -3.97 -8.91
N ILE A 596 -1.16 -5.09 -9.07
CA ILE A 596 -0.94 -6.09 -8.02
C ILE A 596 -0.17 -5.47 -6.84
N ALA A 597 0.90 -4.71 -7.12
CA ALA A 597 1.66 -4.02 -6.09
C ALA A 597 0.77 -3.09 -5.25
N PHE A 598 -0.10 -2.29 -5.89
CA PHE A 598 -1.03 -1.42 -5.18
C PHE A 598 -2.10 -2.19 -4.42
N VAL A 599 -2.64 -3.27 -4.98
CA VAL A 599 -3.64 -4.10 -4.31
C VAL A 599 -3.12 -4.63 -2.98
N PHE A 600 -1.97 -5.31 -2.99
CA PHE A 600 -1.45 -5.94 -1.78
C PHE A 600 -0.86 -4.94 -0.79
N ARG A 601 -0.28 -3.84 -1.25
CA ARG A 601 0.22 -2.78 -0.38
C ARG A 601 -0.91 -2.06 0.36
N ASN A 602 -2.05 -1.78 -0.31
CA ASN A 602 -3.13 -0.97 0.24
C ASN A 602 -4.24 -1.81 0.90
N MET A 603 -4.29 -3.12 0.65
CA MET A 603 -5.29 -4.04 1.21
C MET A 603 -5.44 -3.96 2.73
N PRO A 604 -4.38 -3.88 3.56
CA PRO A 604 -4.49 -3.84 5.01
C PRO A 604 -5.34 -2.69 5.55
N VAL A 605 -5.34 -1.54 4.87
CA VAL A 605 -6.16 -0.39 5.26
C VAL A 605 -7.65 -0.68 5.04
N GLY A 606 -8.00 -1.32 3.91
CA GLY A 606 -9.35 -1.81 3.64
C GLY A 606 -9.81 -2.83 4.68
N VAL A 607 -8.92 -3.74 5.09
CA VAL A 607 -9.21 -4.73 6.15
C VAL A 607 -9.52 -4.03 7.47
N ARG A 608 -8.68 -3.08 7.91
CA ARG A 608 -8.89 -2.35 9.17
C ARG A 608 -10.20 -1.56 9.15
N ALA A 609 -10.51 -0.84 8.06
CA ALA A 609 -11.75 -0.10 7.90
C ALA A 609 -12.97 -1.03 7.96
N GLY A 610 -12.88 -2.19 7.30
CA GLY A 610 -13.92 -3.20 7.31
C GLY A 610 -14.15 -3.82 8.69
N VAL A 611 -13.07 -4.21 9.40
CA VAL A 611 -13.15 -4.76 10.77
C VAL A 611 -13.78 -3.75 11.73
N ALA A 612 -13.37 -2.47 11.68
CA ALA A 612 -13.92 -1.41 12.50
C ALA A 612 -15.42 -1.20 12.26
N THR A 613 -15.86 -1.24 11.00
CA THR A 613 -17.28 -1.11 10.65
C THR A 613 -18.09 -2.34 11.10
N LEU A 614 -17.57 -3.56 10.86
CA LEU A 614 -18.24 -4.81 11.27
C LEU A 614 -18.34 -4.96 12.79
N ALA A 615 -17.41 -4.36 13.55
CA ALA A 615 -17.49 -4.34 15.01
C ALA A 615 -18.67 -3.50 15.54
N GLN A 616 -19.17 -2.54 14.74
CA GLN A 616 -20.31 -1.69 15.07
C GLN A 616 -21.65 -2.31 14.61
N LEU A 617 -21.64 -3.33 13.75
CA LEU A 617 -22.84 -3.99 13.27
C LEU A 617 -23.21 -5.16 14.17
N ASP A 618 -24.49 -5.21 14.57
CA ASP A 618 -25.01 -6.30 15.40
C ASP A 618 -24.93 -7.64 14.67
N LYS A 619 -24.51 -8.67 15.39
CA LYS A 619 -24.43 -10.07 14.86
C LYS A 619 -25.81 -10.67 14.62
N SER A 620 -26.84 -10.15 15.26
CA SER A 620 -28.23 -10.56 15.06
C SER A 620 -28.70 -10.45 13.60
N LEU A 621 -28.11 -9.54 12.82
CA LEU A 621 -28.39 -9.42 11.38
C LEU A 621 -27.95 -10.66 10.60
N ASP A 622 -26.82 -11.25 10.97
CA ASP A 622 -26.33 -12.49 10.36
C ASP A 622 -27.23 -13.68 10.76
N GLU A 623 -27.61 -13.74 12.03
CA GLU A 623 -28.48 -14.79 12.58
C GLU A 623 -29.90 -14.74 11.97
N ALA A 624 -30.47 -13.54 11.83
CA ALA A 624 -31.75 -13.34 11.16
C ALA A 624 -31.73 -13.79 9.70
N SER A 625 -30.60 -13.53 9.00
CA SER A 625 -30.41 -13.98 7.62
C SER A 625 -30.41 -15.51 7.53
N LEU A 626 -29.74 -16.19 8.46
CA LEU A 626 -29.71 -17.67 8.53
C LEU A 626 -31.10 -18.27 8.82
N THR A 627 -31.90 -17.65 9.69
CA THR A 627 -33.26 -18.10 9.96
C THR A 627 -34.15 -18.03 8.72
N HIS A 628 -33.90 -17.09 7.82
CA HIS A 628 -34.55 -16.99 6.51
C HIS A 628 -33.91 -17.91 5.44
N ARG A 629 -33.05 -18.87 5.82
CA ARG A 629 -32.36 -19.81 4.91
C ARG A 629 -31.56 -19.16 3.81
N ALA A 630 -31.09 -17.94 4.01
CA ALA A 630 -30.20 -17.30 3.06
C ALA A 630 -28.82 -17.96 3.08
N SER A 631 -28.20 -18.10 1.89
CA SER A 631 -26.81 -18.55 1.81
C SER A 631 -25.85 -17.47 2.30
N THR A 632 -24.67 -17.84 2.77
CA THR A 632 -23.64 -16.91 3.24
C THR A 632 -23.30 -15.84 2.21
N LEU A 633 -23.23 -16.22 0.92
CA LEU A 633 -23.01 -15.28 -0.17
C LEU A 633 -24.18 -14.27 -0.30
N GLN A 634 -25.43 -14.72 -0.10
CA GLN A 634 -26.60 -13.84 -0.14
C GLN A 634 -26.59 -12.86 1.03
N THR A 635 -26.23 -13.32 2.24
CA THR A 635 -26.06 -12.47 3.43
C THR A 635 -25.01 -11.39 3.20
N VAL A 636 -23.82 -11.78 2.70
CA VAL A 636 -22.74 -10.83 2.40
C VAL A 636 -23.18 -9.82 1.35
N ARG A 637 -23.75 -10.27 0.23
CA ARG A 637 -24.11 -9.40 -0.90
C ARG A 637 -25.29 -8.48 -0.60
N ARG A 638 -26.36 -8.99 0.08
CA ARG A 638 -27.63 -8.26 0.23
C ARG A 638 -27.75 -7.49 1.54
N ILE A 639 -27.01 -7.90 2.58
CA ILE A 639 -27.11 -7.29 3.91
C ILE A 639 -25.81 -6.58 4.28
N LEU A 640 -24.70 -7.32 4.34
CA LEU A 640 -23.46 -6.76 4.88
C LEU A 640 -22.81 -5.74 3.95
N LEU A 641 -22.67 -6.04 2.65
CA LEU A 641 -22.04 -5.13 1.68
C LEU A 641 -22.74 -3.77 1.59
N PRO A 642 -24.10 -3.67 1.55
CA PRO A 642 -24.78 -2.38 1.61
C PRO A 642 -24.55 -1.62 2.91
N LEU A 643 -24.52 -2.33 4.06
CA LEU A 643 -24.23 -1.71 5.37
C LEU A 643 -22.77 -1.27 5.51
N MET A 644 -21.86 -1.96 4.82
CA MET A 644 -20.42 -1.62 4.79
C MET A 644 -20.09 -0.57 3.72
N LYS A 645 -21.07 0.01 3.02
CA LYS A 645 -20.83 1.03 1.98
C LYS A 645 -19.88 2.15 2.43
N PRO A 646 -19.96 2.71 3.65
CA PRO A 646 -19.00 3.73 4.10
C PRO A 646 -17.55 3.21 4.18
N ALA A 647 -17.35 1.97 4.66
CA ALA A 647 -16.02 1.35 4.70
C ALA A 647 -15.50 1.02 3.29
N LEU A 648 -16.37 0.57 2.39
CA LEU A 648 -16.04 0.33 0.99
C LEU A 648 -15.55 1.60 0.32
N LEU A 649 -16.29 2.70 0.46
CA LEU A 649 -15.93 3.99 -0.13
C LEU A 649 -14.63 4.54 0.49
N ALA A 650 -14.46 4.42 1.80
CA ALA A 650 -13.21 4.82 2.46
C ALA A 650 -12.00 4.02 1.94
N ALA A 651 -12.15 2.70 1.77
CA ALA A 651 -11.10 1.85 1.21
C ALA A 651 -10.79 2.18 -0.25
N LEU A 652 -11.81 2.46 -1.07
CA LEU A 652 -11.65 2.88 -2.47
C LEU A 652 -10.89 4.21 -2.58
N VAL A 653 -11.31 5.23 -1.81
CA VAL A 653 -10.66 6.56 -1.81
C VAL A 653 -9.21 6.43 -1.36
N TYR A 654 -8.97 5.75 -0.25
CA TYR A 654 -7.61 5.56 0.26
C TYR A 654 -6.73 4.85 -0.76
N SER A 655 -7.20 3.73 -1.34
CA SER A 655 -6.43 2.96 -2.31
C SER A 655 -6.14 3.78 -3.57
N PHE A 656 -7.13 4.55 -4.06
CA PHE A 656 -6.96 5.43 -5.20
C PHE A 656 -5.91 6.52 -4.93
N VAL A 657 -6.05 7.26 -3.82
CA VAL A 657 -5.11 8.34 -3.46
C VAL A 657 -3.71 7.79 -3.24
N SER A 658 -3.59 6.67 -2.53
CA SER A 658 -2.30 6.01 -2.29
C SER A 658 -1.63 5.54 -3.59
N ALA A 659 -2.41 5.03 -4.56
CA ALA A 659 -1.88 4.65 -5.87
C ALA A 659 -1.42 5.87 -6.70
N MET A 660 -2.14 6.99 -6.62
CA MET A 660 -1.78 8.25 -7.29
C MET A 660 -0.51 8.91 -6.74
N THR A 661 -0.19 8.69 -5.46
CA THR A 661 0.91 9.37 -4.77
C THR A 661 2.12 8.49 -4.48
N ALA A 662 1.99 7.17 -4.63
CA ALA A 662 3.07 6.24 -4.31
C ALA A 662 4.24 6.36 -5.28
N ILE A 663 5.46 6.26 -4.76
CA ILE A 663 6.68 6.21 -5.54
C ILE A 663 7.59 5.06 -5.10
N SER A 664 7.73 4.79 -3.81
CA SER A 664 8.76 3.92 -3.25
C SER A 664 8.76 2.48 -3.77
N ALA A 665 7.58 1.92 -4.10
CA ALA A 665 7.49 0.59 -4.68
C ALA A 665 7.54 0.64 -6.21
N VAL A 666 6.84 1.62 -6.80
CA VAL A 666 6.59 1.62 -8.24
C VAL A 666 7.76 2.13 -9.07
N VAL A 667 8.69 2.91 -8.48
CA VAL A 667 9.90 3.38 -9.18
C VAL A 667 10.73 2.23 -9.76
N PHE A 668 10.65 1.05 -9.18
CA PHE A 668 11.29 -0.18 -9.67
C PHE A 668 10.47 -0.92 -10.73
N LEU A 669 9.15 -0.69 -10.79
CA LEU A 669 8.20 -1.51 -11.55
C LEU A 669 7.69 -0.83 -12.82
N VAL A 670 7.93 0.46 -12.97
CA VAL A 670 7.55 1.22 -14.18
C VAL A 670 8.35 0.78 -15.40
N SER A 671 7.76 0.98 -16.55
CA SER A 671 8.41 0.74 -17.85
C SER A 671 8.09 1.90 -18.78
N ALA A 672 8.76 1.98 -19.93
CA ALA A 672 8.53 3.03 -20.92
C ALA A 672 7.06 3.11 -21.38
N ARG A 673 6.35 1.97 -21.42
CA ARG A 673 4.93 1.90 -21.76
C ARG A 673 4.01 2.31 -20.60
N TYR A 674 4.41 2.01 -19.35
CA TYR A 674 3.62 2.24 -18.14
C TYR A 674 4.39 3.15 -17.18
N GLU A 675 4.66 4.37 -17.62
CA GLU A 675 5.22 5.41 -16.77
C GLU A 675 4.12 6.02 -15.88
N LEU A 676 4.44 6.27 -14.60
CA LEU A 676 3.51 6.88 -13.65
C LEU A 676 3.83 8.36 -13.42
N ALA A 677 2.81 9.14 -13.03
CA ALA A 677 2.95 10.57 -12.73
C ALA A 677 4.06 10.85 -11.72
N THR A 678 4.16 10.04 -10.66
CA THR A 678 5.17 10.21 -9.63
C THR A 678 6.60 9.98 -10.13
N THR A 679 6.80 9.00 -11.00
CA THR A 679 8.12 8.73 -11.62
C THR A 679 8.47 9.78 -12.67
N TYR A 680 7.51 10.23 -13.47
CA TYR A 680 7.70 11.33 -14.41
C TYR A 680 8.14 12.62 -13.69
N ILE A 681 7.41 13.03 -12.63
CA ILE A 681 7.74 14.22 -11.87
C ILE A 681 9.14 14.09 -11.25
N LEU A 682 9.48 12.91 -10.69
CA LEU A 682 10.79 12.67 -10.12
C LEU A 682 11.91 12.83 -11.16
N ASN A 683 11.75 12.24 -12.35
CA ASN A 683 12.71 12.37 -13.44
C ASN A 683 12.91 13.84 -13.84
N ARG A 684 11.85 14.68 -13.83
CA ARG A 684 11.95 16.10 -14.10
C ARG A 684 12.71 16.85 -13.00
N VAL A 685 12.51 16.47 -11.74
CA VAL A 685 13.25 17.05 -10.61
C VAL A 685 14.74 16.70 -10.71
N GLU A 686 15.09 15.47 -11.03
CA GLU A 686 16.49 15.02 -11.21
C GLU A 686 17.19 15.77 -12.36
N ASN A 687 16.47 16.05 -13.44
CA ASN A 687 16.97 16.81 -14.60
C ASN A 687 16.99 18.34 -14.36
N GLY A 688 16.49 18.82 -13.21
CA GLY A 688 16.44 20.25 -12.88
C GLY A 688 15.26 21.02 -13.49
N ASP A 689 14.30 20.32 -14.14
CA ASP A 689 13.10 20.90 -14.75
C ASP A 689 12.01 21.18 -13.68
N TYR A 690 12.33 21.94 -12.66
CA TYR A 690 11.46 22.19 -11.51
C TYR A 690 10.10 22.81 -11.88
N GLY A 691 10.07 23.71 -12.89
CA GLY A 691 8.83 24.33 -13.35
C GLY A 691 7.81 23.32 -13.90
N ILE A 692 8.27 22.37 -14.72
CA ILE A 692 7.43 21.26 -15.25
C ILE A 692 7.00 20.34 -14.11
N ALA A 693 7.93 19.98 -13.22
CA ALA A 693 7.64 19.11 -12.09
C ALA A 693 6.54 19.69 -11.17
N ILE A 694 6.59 20.99 -10.87
CA ILE A 694 5.57 21.67 -10.05
C ILE A 694 4.24 21.82 -10.80
N ALA A 695 4.27 22.20 -12.08
CA ALA A 695 3.05 22.30 -12.86
C ALA A 695 2.29 20.98 -12.91
N TYR A 696 2.99 19.87 -13.06
CA TYR A 696 2.36 18.55 -12.99
C TYR A 696 1.85 18.23 -11.58
N SER A 697 2.65 18.50 -10.56
CA SER A 697 2.28 18.26 -9.16
C SER A 697 1.02 19.01 -8.76
N SER A 698 0.86 20.27 -9.19
CA SER A 698 -0.34 21.07 -8.94
C SER A 698 -1.58 20.46 -9.60
N VAL A 699 -1.49 20.03 -10.86
CA VAL A 699 -2.59 19.35 -11.56
C VAL A 699 -2.97 18.05 -10.83
N LEU A 700 -1.98 17.26 -10.42
CA LEU A 700 -2.21 16.00 -9.71
C LEU A 700 -2.96 16.23 -8.37
N ILE A 701 -2.56 17.24 -7.59
CA ILE A 701 -3.22 17.61 -6.33
C ILE A 701 -4.66 18.07 -6.59
N VAL A 702 -4.88 18.90 -7.59
CA VAL A 702 -6.23 19.39 -7.97
C VAL A 702 -7.14 18.22 -8.37
N VAL A 703 -6.65 17.29 -9.18
CA VAL A 703 -7.39 16.10 -9.58
C VAL A 703 -7.76 15.24 -8.36
N MET A 704 -6.81 15.03 -7.43
CA MET A 704 -7.10 14.27 -6.21
C MET A 704 -8.11 14.96 -5.32
N LEU A 705 -8.05 16.29 -5.16
CA LEU A 705 -9.05 17.06 -4.42
C LEU A 705 -10.43 16.95 -5.05
N ILE A 706 -10.53 17.00 -6.39
CA ILE A 706 -11.79 16.81 -7.12
C ILE A 706 -12.34 15.42 -6.87
N VAL A 707 -11.51 14.38 -7.00
CA VAL A 707 -11.94 12.98 -6.79
C VAL A 707 -12.42 12.77 -5.35
N ILE A 708 -11.66 13.25 -4.35
CA ILE A 708 -12.06 13.17 -2.94
C ILE A 708 -13.39 13.91 -2.71
N GLY A 709 -13.55 15.10 -3.28
CA GLY A 709 -14.78 15.88 -3.20
C GLY A 709 -15.98 15.13 -3.82
N LEU A 710 -15.81 14.53 -4.98
CA LEU A 710 -16.84 13.71 -5.63
C LEU A 710 -17.24 12.50 -4.78
N PHE A 711 -16.26 11.82 -4.17
CA PHE A 711 -16.54 10.71 -3.25
C PHE A 711 -17.28 11.18 -1.99
N GLN A 712 -16.90 12.33 -1.42
CA GLN A 712 -17.60 12.89 -0.26
C GLN A 712 -19.06 13.23 -0.60
N LEU A 713 -19.32 13.79 -1.75
CA LEU A 713 -20.69 14.05 -2.26
C LEU A 713 -21.46 12.72 -2.46
N ALA A 714 -20.82 11.68 -3.00
CA ALA A 714 -21.43 10.36 -3.20
C ALA A 714 -21.76 9.63 -1.89
N ILE A 715 -20.99 9.87 -0.82
CA ILE A 715 -21.28 9.32 0.53
C ILE A 715 -22.50 10.00 1.12
N GLY A 716 -22.77 11.25 0.75
CA GLY A 716 -23.80 12.12 1.34
C GLY A 716 -23.45 12.49 2.78
N GLU A 717 -23.92 13.65 3.25
CA GLU A 717 -23.85 14.04 4.65
C GLU A 717 -24.81 13.18 5.51
N ARG A 718 -24.61 11.87 5.56
CA ARG A 718 -25.16 11.10 6.68
C ARG A 718 -24.22 11.31 7.86
N ARG A 719 -24.39 12.45 8.51
CA ARG A 719 -24.06 12.61 9.93
C ARG A 719 -24.77 11.46 10.63
N LEU A 720 -24.06 10.40 10.94
CA LEU A 720 -24.48 9.41 11.92
C LEU A 720 -24.79 10.21 13.18
N GLY A 721 -26.09 10.35 13.44
CA GLY A 721 -26.69 11.35 14.31
C GLY A 721 -26.10 11.35 15.71
N ARG A 722 -25.35 12.38 16.03
CA ARG A 722 -25.57 13.11 17.24
C ARG A 722 -26.62 14.20 16.93
N ARG A 723 -27.88 13.89 17.13
CA ARG A 723 -28.87 14.91 17.37
C ARG A 723 -28.33 15.74 18.55
N SER A 724 -27.79 16.92 18.27
CA SER A 724 -27.76 17.98 19.25
C SER A 724 -29.21 18.15 19.68
N ALA A 725 -29.54 17.71 20.89
CA ALA A 725 -30.76 18.14 21.53
C ALA A 725 -30.68 19.67 21.53
N ALA A 726 -31.51 20.31 20.72
CA ALA A 726 -31.77 21.74 20.86
C ALA A 726 -32.19 21.97 22.32
N PRO A 727 -31.66 22.98 22.99
CA PRO A 727 -32.14 23.30 24.31
C PRO A 727 -33.66 23.59 24.19
N ALA A 728 -34.47 22.77 24.87
CA ALA A 728 -35.88 23.05 25.03
C ALA A 728 -35.99 24.43 25.69
N GLY A 729 -36.43 25.38 24.90
CA GLY A 729 -36.79 26.71 25.42
C GLY A 729 -37.84 26.55 26.50
N PHE A 730 -37.48 26.87 27.72
CA PHE A 730 -38.42 27.11 28.81
C PHE A 730 -39.22 28.35 28.44
N THR A 731 -40.40 28.20 27.82
CA THR A 731 -41.45 29.22 27.82
C THR A 731 -42.22 29.04 29.11
N GLY A 732 -41.84 29.80 30.12
CA GLY A 732 -42.68 30.00 31.29
C GLY A 732 -43.97 30.73 30.87
N GLY A 733 -45.10 30.03 30.94
CA GLY A 733 -46.42 30.60 30.94
C GLY A 733 -46.88 30.73 32.38
N VAL A 734 -46.94 31.97 32.86
CA VAL A 734 -47.71 32.35 34.08
C VAL A 734 -49.17 32.39 33.67
N GLY A 735 -50.00 31.67 34.44
CA GLY A 735 -51.44 31.72 34.36
C GLY A 735 -52.03 30.85 35.46
#